data_eb13b6766c7e903f92aa1a6b8508da71
#
_entry.id   eb13b6766c7e903f92aa1a6b8508da71
#
_cell.length_a   1.000
_cell.length_b   1.000
_cell.length_c   1.000
_cell.angle_alpha   90.00
_cell.angle_beta   90.00
_cell.angle_gamma   90.00
#
_symmetry.space_group_name_H-M   'P 1'
#
loop_
_entity.id
_entity.type
_entity.pdbx_description
1 polymer ?
#
loop_
_entity_poly.entity_id
_entity_poly.type
_entity_poly.pdbx_seq_one_letter_code
_entity_poly.pdbx_strand_id
1 'polypeptide(L)'
;MWWREPVTSLKGIGIKKALEFQKLNIETVGDLLNRFPRMDSYLDYSKVKRIGELTTDNEKQLFTGEVFRVADKYSGRGKRYTVITVQDDGSYADIFLFAAQRYQARKYKSGMRLIVIGKVRRGTTAKFVSEAFIQIADRNESINALGILPVYSLTGSLTQVAVRTAVKQALAKAEQYLPETLPASIITERQLPDRYTALKNIHFPGSFAKLAEAKKRFIFEELFLLQCGLLYYRDRIKEVRQGIKHGVDGKLVTAVKNSLPFELTEAQQKAWQEISLDMQDNKPMHRLLQGDVGSGKTVVSALALAKTAENGYQGCIMVPTEILAQQHFETLTEYLGKQGLRVELLTSSVKKAKRWEILENLELGEIDVLVGTHALIQDDVVFARLALVVTDEQHRFGVDQRAKLSNKSQFAPDILVMTATPIPRTLALTIYGDLDTSMMQGKPVGRKPIETLCYTGEKRNAVYAGLVRQVQAGHQAYVVCALIDESEGVEARSATEVYTELQATYLKNIPCALLHGRLKNQEKEDIMSLFAAGEIKVLITTTVIEVGVNVPNATLMIIENADRFGLAQMHQLRGRVGRGKDQSYCVLLTDNDNKETLERLQVLRDSDNGFFLAEKDLELRGAGQLFGLRQHGLPDLYIADILQDIGVLIEARELAKKAFKNPQMLREIEDALSSQFDERFQRIFYS
;
A
#
# COMPACT_ATOMS: atom_id res chain seq x y z
N MET A 1 -22.12 -6.99 26.33
CA MET A 1 -22.58 -7.14 24.92
C MET A 1 -22.08 -8.48 24.42
N TRP A 2 -22.94 -9.36 23.92
CA TRP A 2 -22.64 -10.76 23.56
C TRP A 2 -21.54 -10.92 22.50
N TRP A 3 -21.35 -9.98 21.59
CA TRP A 3 -20.27 -10.03 20.58
C TRP A 3 -18.86 -9.83 21.18
N ARG A 4 -18.75 -9.29 22.40
CA ARG A 4 -17.50 -9.23 23.16
C ARG A 4 -17.25 -10.49 24.00
N GLU A 5 -18.20 -11.44 24.03
CA GLU A 5 -17.98 -12.72 24.68
C GLU A 5 -16.86 -13.48 24.00
N PRO A 6 -16.03 -14.21 24.75
CA PRO A 6 -14.97 -15.03 24.18
C PRO A 6 -15.56 -16.14 23.31
N VAL A 7 -14.85 -16.58 22.28
CA VAL A 7 -15.30 -17.67 21.36
C VAL A 7 -15.59 -18.97 22.10
N THR A 8 -15.05 -19.17 23.29
CA THR A 8 -15.34 -20.32 24.16
C THR A 8 -16.79 -20.37 24.63
N SER A 9 -17.55 -19.28 24.52
CA SER A 9 -19.00 -19.29 24.83
C SER A 9 -19.82 -20.06 23.80
N LEU A 10 -19.24 -20.37 22.63
CA LEU A 10 -19.89 -21.15 21.60
C LEU A 10 -19.73 -22.65 21.86
N LYS A 11 -20.82 -23.41 21.64
CA LYS A 11 -20.86 -24.86 21.88
C LYS A 11 -19.82 -25.60 21.02
N GLY A 12 -18.97 -26.40 21.67
CA GLY A 12 -17.94 -27.21 21.00
C GLY A 12 -16.60 -26.51 20.78
N ILE A 13 -16.41 -25.28 21.32
CA ILE A 13 -15.14 -24.57 21.34
C ILE A 13 -14.59 -24.62 22.79
N GLY A 14 -13.70 -25.57 23.04
CA GLY A 14 -12.92 -25.64 24.28
C GLY A 14 -11.61 -24.86 24.17
N ILE A 15 -10.85 -24.77 25.27
CA ILE A 15 -9.60 -23.98 25.37
C ILE A 15 -8.62 -24.29 24.23
N LYS A 16 -8.44 -25.56 23.86
CA LYS A 16 -7.50 -25.94 22.79
C LYS A 16 -7.89 -25.34 21.43
N LYS A 17 -9.19 -25.32 21.10
CA LYS A 17 -9.65 -24.70 19.86
C LYS A 17 -9.59 -23.18 19.92
N ALA A 18 -9.87 -22.59 21.07
CA ALA A 18 -9.78 -21.14 21.28
C ALA A 18 -8.35 -20.64 21.05
N LEU A 19 -7.32 -21.36 21.51
CA LEU A 19 -5.93 -21.05 21.20
C LEU A 19 -5.61 -21.09 19.69
N GLU A 20 -6.24 -21.98 18.94
CA GLU A 20 -6.09 -22.00 17.47
C GLU A 20 -6.83 -20.83 16.81
N PHE A 21 -7.98 -20.42 17.33
CA PHE A 21 -8.67 -19.21 16.86
C PHE A 21 -7.85 -17.95 17.19
N GLN A 22 -7.20 -17.88 18.35
CA GLN A 22 -6.35 -16.76 18.74
C GLN A 22 -5.17 -16.55 17.78
N LYS A 23 -4.59 -17.63 17.23
CA LYS A 23 -3.57 -17.53 16.16
C LYS A 23 -4.09 -16.87 14.88
N LEU A 24 -5.40 -16.78 14.70
CA LEU A 24 -6.07 -16.08 13.62
C LEU A 24 -6.56 -14.69 14.04
N ASN A 25 -6.15 -14.19 15.21
CA ASN A 25 -6.64 -12.96 15.83
C ASN A 25 -8.16 -12.98 16.08
N ILE A 26 -8.72 -14.14 16.45
CA ILE A 26 -10.12 -14.34 16.79
C ILE A 26 -10.21 -14.70 18.27
N GLU A 27 -10.60 -13.75 19.10
CA GLU A 27 -10.76 -13.94 20.55
C GLU A 27 -12.23 -13.90 20.96
N THR A 28 -13.02 -13.05 20.31
CA THR A 28 -14.43 -12.83 20.61
C THR A 28 -15.36 -13.40 19.53
N VAL A 29 -16.64 -13.50 19.87
CA VAL A 29 -17.69 -13.88 18.90
C VAL A 29 -17.81 -12.83 17.79
N GLY A 30 -17.59 -11.55 18.11
CA GLY A 30 -17.55 -10.47 17.11
C GLY A 30 -16.40 -10.62 16.13
N ASP A 31 -15.19 -10.96 16.60
CA ASP A 31 -14.05 -11.22 15.72
C ASP A 31 -14.31 -12.38 14.76
N LEU A 32 -14.98 -13.43 15.28
CA LEU A 32 -15.36 -14.58 14.46
C LEU A 32 -16.34 -14.20 13.35
N LEU A 33 -17.33 -13.34 13.62
CA LEU A 33 -18.29 -12.85 12.62
C LEU A 33 -17.67 -11.90 11.61
N ASN A 34 -16.70 -11.12 12.00
CA ASN A 34 -15.96 -10.22 11.12
C ASN A 34 -14.81 -10.94 10.37
N ARG A 35 -14.57 -12.22 10.66
CA ARG A 35 -13.60 -13.03 9.90
C ARG A 35 -14.26 -13.58 8.65
N PHE A 36 -14.23 -12.81 7.57
CA PHE A 36 -14.85 -13.22 6.32
C PHE A 36 -14.16 -14.41 5.66
N PRO A 37 -14.89 -15.24 4.91
CA PRO A 37 -14.32 -16.29 4.08
C PRO A 37 -13.40 -15.70 3.00
N ARG A 38 -12.61 -16.54 2.37
CA ARG A 38 -11.88 -16.14 1.15
C ARG A 38 -12.89 -15.81 0.06
N MET A 39 -12.85 -14.57 -0.43
CA MET A 39 -13.90 -14.01 -1.31
C MET A 39 -13.98 -14.67 -2.69
N ASP A 40 -12.93 -15.33 -3.12
CA ASP A 40 -12.78 -16.07 -4.39
C ASP A 40 -13.05 -17.58 -4.28
N SER A 41 -13.27 -18.07 -3.06
CA SER A 41 -13.21 -19.52 -2.77
C SER A 41 -14.51 -20.06 -2.18
N TYR A 42 -15.67 -19.66 -2.70
CA TYR A 42 -16.93 -20.30 -2.32
C TYR A 42 -17.18 -21.56 -3.17
N LEU A 43 -17.56 -22.62 -2.49
CA LEU A 43 -17.86 -23.91 -3.13
C LEU A 43 -19.38 -24.02 -3.36
N ASP A 44 -19.79 -24.12 -4.61
CA ASP A 44 -21.21 -24.26 -4.96
C ASP A 44 -21.63 -25.74 -4.93
N TYR A 45 -22.40 -26.10 -3.92
CA TYR A 45 -23.05 -27.39 -3.78
C TYR A 45 -24.57 -27.24 -3.74
N SER A 46 -25.11 -26.24 -4.42
CA SER A 46 -26.56 -25.97 -4.45
C SER A 46 -27.36 -27.06 -5.15
N LYS A 47 -26.72 -27.86 -6.03
CA LYS A 47 -27.35 -28.97 -6.76
C LYS A 47 -26.66 -30.29 -6.45
N VAL A 48 -27.37 -31.17 -5.78
CA VAL A 48 -26.92 -32.54 -5.56
C VAL A 48 -27.11 -33.33 -6.87
N LYS A 49 -26.00 -33.85 -7.44
CA LYS A 49 -26.05 -34.67 -8.66
C LYS A 49 -26.41 -36.12 -8.33
N ARG A 50 -27.03 -36.79 -9.27
CA ARG A 50 -27.13 -38.25 -9.24
C ARG A 50 -25.78 -38.85 -9.66
N ILE A 51 -25.50 -40.11 -9.25
CA ILE A 51 -24.23 -40.76 -9.61
C ILE A 51 -24.08 -40.87 -11.14
N GLY A 52 -25.18 -41.06 -11.88
CA GLY A 52 -25.17 -41.08 -13.34
C GLY A 52 -24.71 -39.74 -13.97
N GLU A 53 -25.02 -38.62 -13.35
CA GLU A 53 -24.77 -37.27 -13.87
C GLU A 53 -23.35 -36.76 -13.56
N LEU A 54 -22.54 -37.53 -12.80
CA LEU A 54 -21.19 -37.13 -12.45
C LEU A 54 -20.29 -37.05 -13.68
N THR A 55 -19.58 -35.92 -13.83
CA THR A 55 -18.60 -35.65 -14.90
C THR A 55 -17.19 -35.98 -14.46
N THR A 56 -16.27 -36.18 -15.39
CA THR A 56 -14.85 -36.50 -15.09
C THR A 56 -13.91 -35.35 -15.37
N ASP A 57 -14.35 -34.14 -15.01
CA ASP A 57 -13.67 -32.86 -15.25
C ASP A 57 -12.60 -32.49 -14.21
N ASN A 58 -12.28 -33.39 -13.28
CA ASN A 58 -11.34 -33.20 -12.17
C ASN A 58 -11.79 -32.15 -11.11
N GLU A 59 -13.02 -31.64 -11.22
CA GLU A 59 -13.62 -30.80 -10.20
C GLU A 59 -14.25 -31.60 -9.07
N LYS A 60 -14.38 -31.01 -7.88
CA LYS A 60 -15.11 -31.62 -6.78
C LYS A 60 -16.60 -31.49 -7.03
N GLN A 61 -17.28 -32.64 -7.06
CA GLN A 61 -18.73 -32.70 -7.29
C GLN A 61 -19.43 -33.23 -6.05
N LEU A 62 -20.67 -32.76 -5.85
CA LEU A 62 -21.55 -33.21 -4.79
C LEU A 62 -22.57 -34.17 -5.33
N PHE A 63 -22.66 -35.32 -4.71
CA PHE A 63 -23.67 -36.34 -5.07
C PHE A 63 -24.13 -37.08 -3.83
N THR A 64 -25.24 -37.81 -3.96
CA THR A 64 -25.78 -38.69 -2.92
C THR A 64 -25.85 -40.11 -3.44
N GLY A 65 -25.72 -41.05 -2.53
CA GLY A 65 -25.86 -42.47 -2.88
C GLY A 65 -26.02 -43.32 -1.60
N GLU A 66 -26.64 -44.46 -1.75
CA GLU A 66 -26.79 -45.46 -0.69
C GLU A 66 -25.57 -46.39 -0.65
N VAL A 67 -25.03 -46.66 0.53
CA VAL A 67 -23.90 -47.57 0.71
C VAL A 67 -24.31 -48.99 0.31
N PHE A 68 -23.76 -49.44 -0.78
CA PHE A 68 -23.93 -50.83 -1.26
C PHE A 68 -22.95 -51.76 -0.53
N ARG A 69 -21.67 -51.39 -0.46
CA ARG A 69 -20.61 -52.21 0.16
C ARG A 69 -19.46 -51.37 0.68
N VAL A 70 -18.87 -51.81 1.78
CA VAL A 70 -17.58 -51.30 2.31
C VAL A 70 -16.58 -52.43 2.32
N ALA A 71 -15.42 -52.29 1.66
CA ALA A 71 -14.40 -53.32 1.55
C ALA A 71 -12.99 -52.73 1.70
N ASP A 72 -12.15 -53.40 2.47
CA ASP A 72 -10.71 -53.12 2.52
C ASP A 72 -10.01 -53.81 1.34
N LYS A 73 -9.14 -53.08 0.67
CA LYS A 73 -8.33 -53.53 -0.46
C LYS A 73 -6.86 -53.19 -0.27
N TYR A 74 -5.99 -53.86 -1.01
CA TYR A 74 -4.55 -53.61 -1.03
C TYR A 74 -4.13 -53.11 -2.40
N SER A 75 -3.26 -52.09 -2.43
CA SER A 75 -2.64 -51.65 -3.69
C SER A 75 -1.55 -52.62 -4.11
N GLY A 76 -1.15 -52.58 -5.39
CA GLY A 76 -0.03 -53.38 -5.90
C GLY A 76 1.32 -53.17 -5.21
N ARG A 77 1.41 -52.08 -4.38
CA ARG A 77 2.56 -51.77 -3.50
C ARG A 77 2.31 -52.14 -2.02
N GLY A 78 1.32 -52.99 -1.73
CA GLY A 78 1.01 -53.46 -0.36
C GLY A 78 0.34 -52.45 0.57
N LYS A 79 0.02 -51.24 0.11
CA LYS A 79 -0.68 -50.25 0.94
C LYS A 79 -2.16 -50.52 1.04
N ARG A 80 -2.70 -50.62 2.25
CA ARG A 80 -4.12 -50.85 2.53
C ARG A 80 -4.94 -49.58 2.37
N TYR A 81 -6.10 -49.69 1.67
CA TYR A 81 -7.10 -48.64 1.52
C TYR A 81 -8.51 -49.21 1.65
N THR A 82 -9.50 -48.38 1.94
CA THR A 82 -10.89 -48.81 2.03
C THR A 82 -11.69 -48.21 0.89
N VAL A 83 -12.53 -48.99 0.28
CA VAL A 83 -13.46 -48.58 -0.79
C VAL A 83 -14.87 -48.66 -0.25
N ILE A 84 -15.60 -47.55 -0.32
CA ILE A 84 -17.03 -47.47 -0.09
C ILE A 84 -17.70 -47.42 -1.47
N THR A 85 -18.40 -48.47 -1.86
CA THR A 85 -19.22 -48.46 -3.05
C THR A 85 -20.60 -47.94 -2.71
N VAL A 86 -21.02 -46.86 -3.35
CA VAL A 86 -22.36 -46.27 -3.23
C VAL A 86 -23.13 -46.44 -4.52
N GLN A 87 -24.44 -46.58 -4.40
CA GLN A 87 -25.35 -46.72 -5.54
C GLN A 87 -26.47 -45.69 -5.53
N ASP A 88 -26.95 -45.33 -6.74
CA ASP A 88 -28.14 -44.49 -6.96
C ASP A 88 -28.69 -44.80 -8.34
N ASP A 89 -29.97 -45.23 -8.42
CA ASP A 89 -30.68 -45.58 -9.66
C ASP A 89 -29.87 -46.45 -10.62
N GLY A 90 -29.26 -47.54 -10.11
CA GLY A 90 -28.46 -48.49 -10.91
C GLY A 90 -27.07 -48.01 -11.34
N SER A 91 -26.67 -46.79 -10.94
CA SER A 91 -25.31 -46.28 -11.13
C SER A 91 -24.48 -46.46 -9.86
N TYR A 92 -23.16 -46.72 -10.02
CA TYR A 92 -22.26 -47.01 -8.93
C TYR A 92 -21.10 -46.03 -8.91
N ALA A 93 -20.65 -45.63 -7.69
CA ALA A 93 -19.44 -44.86 -7.48
C ALA A 93 -18.61 -45.47 -6.34
N ASP A 94 -17.31 -45.67 -6.60
CA ASP A 94 -16.34 -46.17 -5.61
C ASP A 94 -15.58 -45.02 -4.98
N ILE A 95 -15.75 -44.83 -3.67
CA ILE A 95 -15.10 -43.81 -2.89
C ILE A 95 -13.87 -44.41 -2.23
N PHE A 96 -12.70 -43.86 -2.49
CA PHE A 96 -11.42 -44.38 -2.01
C PHE A 96 -10.96 -43.59 -0.79
N LEU A 97 -10.76 -44.29 0.32
CA LEU A 97 -10.26 -43.72 1.59
C LEU A 97 -8.86 -44.24 1.90
N PHE A 98 -7.91 -43.35 2.03
CA PHE A 98 -6.51 -43.66 2.33
C PHE A 98 -6.12 -43.21 3.74
N ALA A 99 -5.07 -43.79 4.31
CA ALA A 99 -4.45 -43.45 5.57
C ALA A 99 -5.45 -43.18 6.72
N ALA A 100 -5.45 -41.99 7.31
CA ALA A 100 -6.30 -41.65 8.46
C ALA A 100 -7.81 -41.72 8.14
N GLN A 101 -8.23 -41.46 6.91
CA GLN A 101 -9.64 -41.52 6.51
C GLN A 101 -10.21 -42.94 6.55
N ARG A 102 -9.37 -43.96 6.41
CA ARG A 102 -9.77 -45.35 6.47
C ARG A 102 -10.46 -45.75 7.80
N TYR A 103 -10.01 -45.16 8.91
CA TYR A 103 -10.62 -45.43 10.22
C TYR A 103 -12.06 -44.91 10.31
N GLN A 104 -12.40 -43.89 9.54
CA GLN A 104 -13.76 -43.34 9.47
C GLN A 104 -14.72 -44.28 8.70
N ALA A 105 -14.21 -45.15 7.84
CA ALA A 105 -15.02 -46.07 7.05
C ALA A 105 -15.86 -47.06 7.89
N ARG A 106 -15.41 -47.36 9.12
CA ARG A 106 -16.16 -48.23 10.06
C ARG A 106 -17.51 -47.67 10.48
N LYS A 107 -17.76 -46.37 10.25
CA LYS A 107 -19.02 -45.66 10.58
C LYS A 107 -20.10 -45.92 9.51
N TYR A 108 -19.69 -46.29 8.28
CA TYR A 108 -20.61 -46.41 7.15
C TYR A 108 -21.02 -47.86 6.98
N LYS A 109 -22.32 -48.13 7.08
CA LYS A 109 -22.90 -49.47 6.94
C LYS A 109 -23.76 -49.52 5.66
N SER A 110 -23.91 -50.73 5.07
CA SER A 110 -24.81 -50.95 3.95
C SER A 110 -26.23 -50.46 4.24
N GLY A 111 -26.89 -49.82 3.29
CA GLY A 111 -28.19 -49.18 3.43
C GLY A 111 -28.15 -47.75 3.94
N MET A 112 -27.01 -47.22 4.42
CA MET A 112 -26.88 -45.82 4.81
C MET A 112 -26.83 -44.91 3.60
N ARG A 113 -27.57 -43.81 3.60
CA ARG A 113 -27.48 -42.79 2.57
C ARG A 113 -26.37 -41.81 2.92
N LEU A 114 -25.48 -41.58 1.96
CA LEU A 114 -24.34 -40.68 2.13
C LEU A 114 -24.47 -39.45 1.20
N ILE A 115 -23.99 -38.33 1.69
CA ILE A 115 -23.69 -37.14 0.89
C ILE A 115 -22.18 -37.11 0.72
N VAL A 116 -21.73 -37.07 -0.51
CA VAL A 116 -20.32 -37.20 -0.89
C VAL A 116 -19.88 -36.01 -1.73
N ILE A 117 -18.79 -35.37 -1.33
CA ILE A 117 -18.11 -34.37 -2.11
C ILE A 117 -16.74 -34.89 -2.46
N GLY A 118 -16.44 -35.03 -3.77
CA GLY A 118 -15.13 -35.56 -4.17
C GLY A 118 -14.81 -35.32 -5.62
N LYS A 119 -13.55 -35.54 -6.00
CA LYS A 119 -13.10 -35.48 -7.39
C LYS A 119 -13.43 -36.83 -8.07
N VAL A 120 -14.14 -36.73 -9.19
CA VAL A 120 -14.60 -37.87 -9.94
C VAL A 120 -13.67 -38.19 -11.11
N ARG A 121 -13.26 -39.46 -11.22
CA ARG A 121 -12.46 -39.99 -12.33
C ARG A 121 -13.17 -41.18 -12.96
N ARG A 122 -12.86 -41.45 -14.22
CA ARG A 122 -13.41 -42.59 -14.94
C ARG A 122 -12.81 -43.89 -14.39
N GLY A 123 -13.64 -44.82 -13.97
CA GLY A 123 -13.28 -46.19 -13.62
C GLY A 123 -13.77 -47.19 -14.67
N THR A 124 -13.39 -48.47 -14.54
CA THR A 124 -13.78 -49.54 -15.48
C THR A 124 -15.23 -49.98 -15.32
N THR A 125 -15.73 -50.05 -14.08
CA THR A 125 -17.09 -50.52 -13.77
C THR A 125 -17.90 -49.53 -12.92
N ALA A 126 -17.24 -48.63 -12.24
CA ALA A 126 -17.85 -47.58 -11.41
C ALA A 126 -17.07 -46.30 -11.55
N LYS A 127 -17.69 -45.14 -11.25
CA LYS A 127 -16.99 -43.89 -11.19
C LYS A 127 -16.07 -43.87 -9.95
N PHE A 128 -14.83 -43.51 -10.13
CA PHE A 128 -13.82 -43.44 -9.08
C PHE A 128 -13.86 -42.08 -8.39
N VAL A 129 -14.00 -42.03 -7.05
CA VAL A 129 -14.06 -40.80 -6.28
C VAL A 129 -12.87 -40.72 -5.32
N SER A 130 -12.06 -39.67 -5.47
CA SER A 130 -10.90 -39.36 -4.62
C SER A 130 -11.10 -38.04 -3.87
N GLU A 131 -10.26 -37.78 -2.87
CA GLU A 131 -10.34 -36.60 -2.02
C GLU A 131 -11.75 -36.38 -1.44
N ALA A 132 -12.42 -37.48 -1.10
CA ALA A 132 -13.81 -37.45 -0.70
C ALA A 132 -14.00 -36.94 0.73
N PHE A 133 -14.93 -36.00 0.88
CA PHE A 133 -15.59 -35.71 2.13
C PHE A 133 -16.94 -36.39 2.16
N ILE A 134 -17.19 -37.16 3.23
CA ILE A 134 -18.38 -38.01 3.32
C ILE A 134 -19.16 -37.63 4.57
N GLN A 135 -20.46 -37.40 4.44
CA GLN A 135 -21.40 -37.19 5.52
C GLN A 135 -22.57 -38.16 5.42
N ILE A 136 -23.04 -38.66 6.58
CA ILE A 136 -24.26 -39.45 6.65
C ILE A 136 -25.44 -38.52 6.43
N ALA A 137 -26.35 -38.84 5.52
CA ALA A 137 -27.55 -38.03 5.29
C ALA A 137 -28.59 -38.33 6.38
N ASP A 138 -28.38 -37.77 7.56
CA ASP A 138 -29.36 -37.79 8.64
C ASP A 138 -30.34 -36.62 8.52
N ARG A 139 -31.60 -36.80 8.92
CA ARG A 139 -32.71 -35.86 8.68
C ARG A 139 -32.50 -34.44 9.27
N ASN A 140 -31.53 -34.25 10.17
CA ASN A 140 -31.34 -32.98 10.90
C ASN A 140 -29.95 -32.30 10.73
N GLU A 141 -28.97 -32.89 10.03
CA GLU A 141 -27.59 -32.34 9.94
C GLU A 141 -27.09 -32.01 8.52
N SER A 142 -27.97 -32.02 7.53
CA SER A 142 -27.59 -31.82 6.10
C SER A 142 -27.04 -30.42 5.75
N ILE A 143 -26.79 -29.58 6.74
CA ILE A 143 -26.57 -28.13 6.56
C ILE A 143 -25.14 -27.77 6.17
N ASN A 144 -24.15 -28.65 6.44
CA ASN A 144 -22.75 -28.39 6.11
C ASN A 144 -22.31 -28.93 4.72
N ALA A 145 -23.22 -29.52 3.96
CA ALA A 145 -22.92 -30.16 2.69
C ALA A 145 -23.78 -29.65 1.51
N LEU A 146 -24.79 -28.83 1.76
CA LEU A 146 -25.70 -28.32 0.71
C LEU A 146 -25.64 -26.80 0.64
N GLY A 147 -25.71 -26.26 -0.58
CA GLY A 147 -25.68 -24.82 -0.85
C GLY A 147 -24.29 -24.26 -1.19
N ILE A 148 -24.15 -22.98 -1.12
CA ILE A 148 -22.87 -22.28 -1.37
C ILE A 148 -22.12 -22.21 -0.05
N LEU A 149 -21.01 -22.93 0.04
CA LEU A 149 -20.23 -23.07 1.27
C LEU A 149 -19.01 -22.15 1.28
N PRO A 150 -18.80 -21.38 2.36
CA PRO A 150 -17.62 -20.54 2.50
C PRO A 150 -16.36 -21.37 2.77
N VAL A 151 -15.21 -20.88 2.29
CA VAL A 151 -13.89 -21.44 2.60
C VAL A 151 -13.11 -20.44 3.45
N TYR A 152 -12.76 -20.82 4.68
CA TYR A 152 -11.99 -20.01 5.61
C TYR A 152 -10.50 -20.33 5.56
N SER A 153 -9.67 -19.33 5.85
CA SER A 153 -8.27 -19.56 6.16
C SER A 153 -8.15 -20.30 7.49
N LEU A 154 -7.41 -21.40 7.51
CA LEU A 154 -7.26 -22.27 8.68
C LEU A 154 -5.83 -22.22 9.21
N THR A 155 -5.68 -22.54 10.50
CA THR A 155 -4.38 -22.74 11.16
C THR A 155 -4.46 -23.95 12.09
N GLY A 156 -3.34 -24.63 12.26
CA GLY A 156 -3.17 -25.73 13.19
C GLY A 156 -4.20 -26.85 12.98
N SER A 157 -4.95 -27.17 14.01
CA SER A 157 -5.94 -28.27 14.03
C SER A 157 -7.38 -27.83 13.67
N LEU A 158 -7.60 -26.56 13.29
CA LEU A 158 -8.93 -26.10 12.90
C LEU A 158 -9.37 -26.77 11.57
N THR A 159 -10.66 -27.08 11.49
CA THR A 159 -11.27 -27.62 10.28
C THR A 159 -12.34 -26.68 9.75
N GLN A 160 -12.61 -26.72 8.43
CA GLN A 160 -13.71 -25.93 7.81
C GLN A 160 -15.04 -26.16 8.51
N VAL A 161 -15.34 -27.40 8.88
CA VAL A 161 -16.59 -27.76 9.59
C VAL A 161 -16.65 -27.09 10.95
N ALA A 162 -15.55 -27.08 11.71
CA ALA A 162 -15.52 -26.46 13.04
C ALA A 162 -15.76 -24.94 12.96
N VAL A 163 -15.10 -24.25 12.00
CA VAL A 163 -15.27 -22.81 11.80
C VAL A 163 -16.70 -22.50 11.33
N ARG A 164 -17.21 -23.20 10.31
CA ARG A 164 -18.60 -23.01 9.81
C ARG A 164 -19.63 -23.22 10.92
N THR A 165 -19.45 -24.23 11.78
CA THR A 165 -20.36 -24.51 12.90
C THR A 165 -20.33 -23.39 13.92
N ALA A 166 -19.14 -22.88 14.25
CA ALA A 166 -18.99 -21.74 15.16
C ALA A 166 -19.63 -20.46 14.62
N VAL A 167 -19.36 -20.12 13.37
CA VAL A 167 -19.97 -18.95 12.69
C VAL A 167 -21.49 -19.07 12.65
N LYS A 168 -22.03 -20.24 12.40
CA LYS A 168 -23.47 -20.48 12.38
C LYS A 168 -24.12 -20.23 13.74
N GLN A 169 -23.47 -20.70 14.82
CA GLN A 169 -23.95 -20.44 16.18
C GLN A 169 -23.88 -18.93 16.51
N ALA A 170 -22.81 -18.27 16.09
CA ALA A 170 -22.64 -16.83 16.27
C ALA A 170 -23.71 -16.03 15.53
N LEU A 171 -24.02 -16.40 14.25
CA LEU A 171 -25.09 -15.78 13.47
C LEU A 171 -26.47 -15.96 14.11
N ALA A 172 -26.76 -17.12 14.68
CA ALA A 172 -28.04 -17.36 15.38
C ALA A 172 -28.20 -16.46 16.61
N LYS A 173 -27.11 -16.11 17.30
CA LYS A 173 -27.14 -15.12 18.38
C LYS A 173 -27.26 -13.69 17.83
N ALA A 174 -26.70 -13.41 16.66
CA ALA A 174 -26.66 -12.08 16.05
C ALA A 174 -28.03 -11.61 15.55
N GLU A 175 -28.95 -12.53 15.24
CA GLU A 175 -30.25 -12.21 14.63
C GLU A 175 -31.07 -11.18 15.42
N GLN A 176 -30.99 -11.20 16.74
CA GLN A 176 -31.81 -10.34 17.61
C GLN A 176 -31.13 -9.04 18.05
N TYR A 177 -29.79 -8.96 18.02
CA TYR A 177 -29.05 -7.91 18.72
C TYR A 177 -27.83 -7.36 17.98
N LEU A 178 -27.73 -7.54 16.67
CA LEU A 178 -26.61 -6.98 15.91
C LEU A 178 -26.82 -5.49 15.64
N PRO A 179 -25.98 -4.59 16.18
CA PRO A 179 -26.14 -3.17 15.88
C PRO A 179 -25.81 -2.87 14.41
N GLU A 180 -26.58 -1.96 13.83
CA GLU A 180 -26.29 -1.39 12.53
C GLU A 180 -25.09 -0.42 12.65
N THR A 181 -24.27 -0.37 11.62
CA THR A 181 -23.04 0.46 11.56
C THR A 181 -23.15 1.60 10.58
N LEU A 182 -24.12 1.55 9.68
CA LEU A 182 -24.38 2.60 8.70
C LEU A 182 -25.65 3.38 9.05
N PRO A 183 -25.69 4.70 8.79
CA PRO A 183 -26.91 5.48 8.91
C PRO A 183 -28.06 4.92 8.06
N ALA A 184 -29.27 4.92 8.61
CA ALA A 184 -30.45 4.40 7.94
C ALA A 184 -30.73 5.07 6.58
N SER A 185 -30.43 6.37 6.47
CA SER A 185 -30.53 7.12 5.22
C SER A 185 -29.61 6.59 4.11
N ILE A 186 -28.38 6.23 4.46
CA ILE A 186 -27.38 5.67 3.51
C ILE A 186 -27.81 4.28 3.06
N ILE A 187 -28.31 3.44 3.97
CA ILE A 187 -28.78 2.09 3.65
C ILE A 187 -29.92 2.18 2.61
N THR A 188 -30.87 3.10 2.84
CA THR A 188 -32.03 3.29 1.95
C THR A 188 -31.62 3.88 0.60
N GLU A 189 -30.80 4.94 0.58
CA GLU A 189 -30.35 5.61 -0.64
C GLU A 189 -29.57 4.67 -1.56
N ARG A 190 -28.74 3.79 -0.97
CA ARG A 190 -27.90 2.85 -1.72
C ARG A 190 -28.51 1.47 -1.91
N GLN A 191 -29.71 1.23 -1.41
CA GLN A 191 -30.38 -0.07 -1.46
C GLN A 191 -29.49 -1.21 -0.93
N LEU A 192 -28.82 -0.97 0.19
CA LEU A 192 -27.96 -1.96 0.83
C LEU A 192 -28.79 -2.87 1.74
N PRO A 193 -28.45 -4.17 1.86
CA PRO A 193 -29.05 -5.03 2.88
C PRO A 193 -28.67 -4.54 4.28
N ASP A 194 -29.50 -4.81 5.28
CA ASP A 194 -29.14 -4.62 6.69
C ASP A 194 -27.91 -5.48 7.07
N ARG A 195 -27.24 -5.10 8.17
CA ARG A 195 -25.99 -5.74 8.58
C ARG A 195 -26.12 -7.23 8.86
N TYR A 196 -27.21 -7.67 9.48
CA TYR A 196 -27.43 -9.09 9.77
C TYR A 196 -27.63 -9.90 8.49
N THR A 197 -28.49 -9.41 7.59
CA THR A 197 -28.72 -10.05 6.27
C THR A 197 -27.43 -10.13 5.46
N ALA A 198 -26.60 -9.08 5.48
CA ALA A 198 -25.31 -9.09 4.82
C ALA A 198 -24.34 -10.09 5.45
N LEU A 199 -24.21 -10.14 6.80
CA LEU A 199 -23.38 -11.13 7.48
C LEU A 199 -23.84 -12.57 7.20
N LYS A 200 -25.13 -12.81 7.21
CA LYS A 200 -25.68 -14.13 6.85
C LYS A 200 -25.29 -14.53 5.45
N ASN A 201 -25.42 -13.60 4.47
CA ASN A 201 -25.12 -13.89 3.07
C ASN A 201 -23.62 -13.88 2.74
N ILE A 202 -22.76 -13.20 3.49
CA ILE A 202 -21.31 -13.30 3.31
C ILE A 202 -20.78 -14.66 3.82
N HIS A 203 -21.36 -15.22 4.88
CA HIS A 203 -20.97 -16.49 5.45
C HIS A 203 -21.69 -17.68 4.82
N PHE A 204 -23.01 -17.58 4.62
CA PHE A 204 -23.85 -18.65 4.07
C PHE A 204 -24.81 -18.08 3.03
N PRO A 205 -24.34 -17.76 1.83
CA PRO A 205 -25.15 -17.13 0.81
C PRO A 205 -26.22 -18.07 0.28
N GLY A 206 -27.44 -17.56 0.16
CA GLY A 206 -28.55 -18.29 -0.48
C GLY A 206 -28.40 -18.35 -2.01
N SER A 207 -27.63 -17.42 -2.61
CA SER A 207 -27.26 -17.39 -4.02
C SER A 207 -26.03 -16.53 -4.22
N PHE A 208 -25.35 -16.65 -5.38
CA PHE A 208 -24.22 -15.76 -5.72
C PHE A 208 -24.64 -14.30 -5.86
N ALA A 209 -25.88 -14.01 -6.27
CA ALA A 209 -26.42 -12.67 -6.30
C ALA A 209 -26.47 -12.05 -4.88
N LYS A 210 -27.01 -12.78 -3.89
CA LYS A 210 -27.03 -12.35 -2.49
C LYS A 210 -25.63 -12.20 -1.88
N LEU A 211 -24.68 -13.05 -2.30
CA LEU A 211 -23.27 -12.90 -1.93
C LEU A 211 -22.69 -11.60 -2.47
N ALA A 212 -22.96 -11.27 -3.73
CA ALA A 212 -22.51 -10.02 -4.34
C ALA A 212 -23.07 -8.77 -3.65
N GLU A 213 -24.36 -8.79 -3.27
CA GLU A 213 -25.00 -7.71 -2.48
C GLU A 213 -24.35 -7.56 -1.10
N ALA A 214 -24.07 -8.68 -0.43
CA ALA A 214 -23.37 -8.66 0.87
C ALA A 214 -21.95 -8.13 0.75
N LYS A 215 -21.20 -8.54 -0.28
CA LYS A 215 -19.87 -7.99 -0.58
C LYS A 215 -19.93 -6.48 -0.81
N LYS A 216 -20.83 -6.02 -1.66
CA LYS A 216 -21.03 -4.58 -1.94
C LYS A 216 -21.30 -3.79 -0.66
N ARG A 217 -22.13 -4.33 0.25
CA ARG A 217 -22.40 -3.72 1.53
C ARG A 217 -21.14 -3.57 2.39
N PHE A 218 -20.37 -4.66 2.59
CA PHE A 218 -19.21 -4.63 3.47
C PHE A 218 -18.05 -3.83 2.90
N ILE A 219 -17.83 -3.86 1.58
CA ILE A 219 -16.87 -2.98 0.91
C ILE A 219 -17.21 -1.51 1.19
N PHE A 220 -18.49 -1.14 0.99
CA PHE A 220 -18.91 0.22 1.27
C PHE A 220 -18.78 0.59 2.75
N GLU A 221 -19.25 -0.28 3.66
CA GLU A 221 -19.18 -0.05 5.11
C GLU A 221 -17.75 0.18 5.57
N GLU A 222 -16.83 -0.68 5.15
CA GLU A 222 -15.42 -0.61 5.54
C GLU A 222 -14.76 0.70 5.06
N LEU A 223 -15.00 1.07 3.80
CA LEU A 223 -14.46 2.31 3.23
C LEU A 223 -15.12 3.56 3.82
N PHE A 224 -16.44 3.52 4.08
CA PHE A 224 -17.16 4.63 4.69
C PHE A 224 -16.71 4.88 6.14
N LEU A 225 -16.62 3.83 6.96
CA LEU A 225 -16.14 3.95 8.33
C LEU A 225 -14.68 4.39 8.38
N LEU A 226 -13.82 3.92 7.45
CA LEU A 226 -12.46 4.42 7.31
C LEU A 226 -12.43 5.93 7.06
N GLN A 227 -13.24 6.43 6.12
CA GLN A 227 -13.31 7.86 5.83
C GLN A 227 -13.89 8.66 7.00
N CYS A 228 -14.90 8.12 7.68
CA CYS A 228 -15.43 8.74 8.89
C CYS A 228 -14.38 8.82 10.01
N GLY A 229 -13.61 7.76 10.24
CA GLY A 229 -12.53 7.75 11.22
C GLY A 229 -11.45 8.80 10.92
N LEU A 230 -11.03 8.91 9.64
CA LEU A 230 -10.07 9.93 9.20
C LEU A 230 -10.58 11.35 9.42
N LEU A 231 -11.85 11.63 9.09
CA LEU A 231 -12.47 12.94 9.30
C LEU A 231 -12.64 13.27 10.79
N TYR A 232 -13.09 12.31 11.59
CA TYR A 232 -13.25 12.45 13.03
C TYR A 232 -11.93 12.81 13.71
N TYR A 233 -10.86 12.12 13.33
CA TYR A 233 -9.54 12.35 13.88
C TYR A 233 -8.99 13.72 13.46
N ARG A 234 -9.15 14.08 12.18
CA ARG A 234 -8.75 15.39 11.66
C ARG A 234 -9.42 16.55 12.43
N ASP A 235 -10.72 16.44 12.66
CA ASP A 235 -11.47 17.51 13.33
C ASP A 235 -11.08 17.61 14.82
N ARG A 236 -10.82 16.48 15.48
CA ARG A 236 -10.32 16.47 16.86
C ARG A 236 -8.92 17.11 17.01
N ILE A 237 -8.01 16.83 16.09
CA ILE A 237 -6.69 17.49 16.10
C ILE A 237 -6.84 19.02 15.94
N LYS A 238 -7.73 19.44 15.04
CA LYS A 238 -7.99 20.86 14.77
C LYS A 238 -8.69 21.58 15.93
N GLU A 239 -9.41 20.86 16.80
CA GLU A 239 -10.10 21.44 17.95
C GLU A 239 -9.25 21.51 19.22
N VAL A 240 -8.26 20.59 19.36
CA VAL A 240 -7.48 20.46 20.62
C VAL A 240 -6.32 21.47 20.69
N ARG A 241 -5.79 21.99 19.55
CA ARG A 241 -4.69 22.95 19.54
C ARG A 241 -5.01 24.15 18.66
N GLN A 242 -4.89 25.36 19.20
CA GLN A 242 -4.94 26.56 18.39
C GLN A 242 -3.76 26.59 17.42
N GLY A 243 -4.05 26.82 16.14
CA GLY A 243 -3.05 27.07 15.11
C GLY A 243 -2.46 28.50 15.24
N ILE A 244 -1.41 28.73 14.49
CA ILE A 244 -0.77 30.03 14.39
C ILE A 244 -1.35 30.74 13.16
N LYS A 245 -2.03 31.88 13.37
CA LYS A 245 -2.56 32.70 12.28
C LYS A 245 -1.48 33.58 11.71
N HIS A 246 -1.07 33.32 10.46
CA HIS A 246 -0.17 34.21 9.74
C HIS A 246 -0.94 35.35 9.07
N GLY A 247 -0.27 36.51 8.89
CA GLY A 247 -0.83 37.63 8.13
C GLY A 247 -0.97 37.33 6.64
N VAL A 248 -1.47 38.30 5.87
CA VAL A 248 -1.44 38.26 4.40
C VAL A 248 0.01 38.31 3.89
N ASP A 249 0.23 37.92 2.62
CA ASP A 249 1.55 37.98 2.00
C ASP A 249 2.11 39.43 2.07
N GLY A 250 3.22 39.61 2.74
CA GLY A 250 3.82 40.92 2.96
C GLY A 250 5.03 41.20 2.05
N LYS A 251 5.92 42.09 2.52
CA LYS A 251 7.08 42.57 1.73
C LYS A 251 8.11 41.45 1.50
N LEU A 252 8.34 40.60 2.48
CA LEU A 252 9.36 39.55 2.41
C LEU A 252 8.96 38.48 1.41
N VAL A 253 7.72 37.96 1.47
CA VAL A 253 7.19 37.01 0.50
C VAL A 253 7.26 37.59 -0.91
N THR A 254 6.90 38.86 -1.09
CA THR A 254 6.97 39.55 -2.39
C THR A 254 8.42 39.70 -2.85
N ALA A 255 9.36 40.03 -1.98
CA ALA A 255 10.78 40.15 -2.31
C ALA A 255 11.36 38.77 -2.74
N VAL A 256 11.02 37.69 -2.02
CA VAL A 256 11.44 36.34 -2.41
C VAL A 256 10.88 35.97 -3.81
N LYS A 257 9.58 36.22 -4.07
CA LYS A 257 8.98 35.99 -5.40
C LYS A 257 9.72 36.73 -6.52
N ASN A 258 10.04 37.99 -6.30
CA ASN A 258 10.71 38.85 -7.28
C ASN A 258 12.20 38.51 -7.47
N SER A 259 12.83 37.87 -6.48
CA SER A 259 14.24 37.45 -6.57
C SER A 259 14.46 36.11 -7.30
N LEU A 260 13.39 35.38 -7.61
CA LEU A 260 13.50 34.12 -8.35
C LEU A 260 13.99 34.37 -9.79
N PRO A 261 14.86 33.52 -10.35
CA PRO A 261 15.37 33.67 -11.71
C PRO A 261 14.34 33.28 -12.80
N PHE A 262 13.10 33.02 -12.42
CA PHE A 262 11.98 32.60 -13.28
C PHE A 262 10.64 33.02 -12.67
N GLU A 263 9.62 33.09 -13.49
CA GLU A 263 8.25 33.31 -13.02
C GLU A 263 7.63 31.99 -12.55
N LEU A 264 6.77 32.07 -11.52
CA LEU A 264 6.02 30.91 -11.03
C LEU A 264 5.04 30.43 -12.09
N THR A 265 5.00 29.13 -12.34
CA THR A 265 3.97 28.52 -13.19
C THR A 265 2.58 28.65 -12.57
N GLU A 266 1.51 28.54 -13.37
CA GLU A 266 0.13 28.59 -12.87
C GLU A 266 -0.11 27.55 -11.76
N ALA A 267 0.45 26.33 -11.91
CA ALA A 267 0.34 25.27 -10.91
C ALA A 267 1.04 25.64 -9.60
N GLN A 268 2.21 26.29 -9.67
CA GLN A 268 2.94 26.78 -8.49
C GLN A 268 2.20 27.94 -7.84
N GLN A 269 1.66 28.88 -8.61
CA GLN A 269 0.86 30.01 -8.11
C GLN A 269 -0.39 29.51 -7.38
N LYS A 270 -1.12 28.56 -7.99
CA LYS A 270 -2.30 27.95 -7.37
C LYS A 270 -1.96 27.25 -6.06
N ALA A 271 -0.92 26.40 -6.06
CA ALA A 271 -0.47 25.70 -4.85
C ALA A 271 -0.06 26.70 -3.76
N TRP A 272 0.65 27.77 -4.12
CA TRP A 272 0.99 28.84 -3.18
C TRP A 272 -0.24 29.54 -2.60
N GLN A 273 -1.24 29.86 -3.42
CA GLN A 273 -2.46 30.51 -2.97
C GLN A 273 -3.20 29.63 -1.95
N GLU A 274 -3.33 28.33 -2.23
CA GLU A 274 -3.96 27.37 -1.33
C GLU A 274 -3.22 27.29 0.02
N ILE A 275 -1.89 27.20 0.01
CA ILE A 275 -1.04 27.18 1.21
C ILE A 275 -1.14 28.49 1.97
N SER A 276 -1.02 29.60 1.28
CA SER A 276 -1.07 30.94 1.89
C SER A 276 -2.40 31.23 2.56
N LEU A 277 -3.52 30.74 2.01
CA LEU A 277 -4.85 30.85 2.61
C LEU A 277 -4.99 29.99 3.85
N ASP A 278 -4.51 28.74 3.81
CA ASP A 278 -4.54 27.86 4.98
C ASP A 278 -3.74 28.45 6.15
N MET A 279 -2.54 29.01 5.88
CA MET A 279 -1.71 29.66 6.90
C MET A 279 -2.36 30.89 7.51
N GLN A 280 -3.36 31.50 6.86
CA GLN A 280 -4.12 32.65 7.38
C GLN A 280 -5.32 32.22 8.24
N ASP A 281 -5.63 30.94 8.34
CA ASP A 281 -6.68 30.43 9.23
C ASP A 281 -6.18 30.32 10.68
N ASN A 282 -7.10 30.27 11.62
CA ASN A 282 -6.82 30.00 13.04
C ASN A 282 -6.54 28.50 13.32
N LYS A 283 -6.76 27.64 12.34
CA LYS A 283 -6.54 26.20 12.42
C LYS A 283 -5.19 25.85 11.81
N PRO A 284 -4.43 24.90 12.38
CA PRO A 284 -3.16 24.52 11.81
C PRO A 284 -3.36 23.92 10.40
N MET A 285 -2.53 24.35 9.45
CA MET A 285 -2.49 23.76 8.11
C MET A 285 -1.90 22.35 8.18
N HIS A 286 -2.58 21.39 7.59
CA HIS A 286 -2.06 20.05 7.33
C HIS A 286 -2.22 19.76 5.83
N ARG A 287 -1.16 19.95 5.03
CA ARG A 287 -1.26 19.94 3.57
C ARG A 287 -0.17 19.10 2.90
N LEU A 288 -0.57 18.30 1.91
CA LEU A 288 0.31 17.56 1.03
C LEU A 288 0.52 18.34 -0.28
N LEU A 289 1.75 18.76 -0.54
CA LEU A 289 2.18 19.34 -1.80
C LEU A 289 2.76 18.25 -2.70
N GLN A 290 1.99 17.86 -3.71
CA GLN A 290 2.34 16.78 -4.61
C GLN A 290 2.72 17.33 -5.99
N GLY A 291 3.80 16.82 -6.56
CA GLY A 291 4.24 17.22 -7.88
C GLY A 291 5.41 16.39 -8.36
N ASP A 292 5.56 16.30 -9.67
CA ASP A 292 6.64 15.55 -10.31
C ASP A 292 8.04 15.99 -9.86
N VAL A 293 9.05 15.16 -10.13
CA VAL A 293 10.45 15.52 -9.89
C VAL A 293 10.79 16.78 -10.67
N GLY A 294 11.23 17.81 -9.95
CA GLY A 294 11.58 19.11 -10.55
C GLY A 294 10.39 20.00 -10.89
N SER A 295 9.19 19.76 -10.37
CA SER A 295 8.05 20.67 -10.49
C SER A 295 8.19 21.98 -9.70
N GLY A 296 9.24 22.12 -8.86
CA GLY A 296 9.52 23.32 -8.07
C GLY A 296 8.86 23.35 -6.69
N LYS A 297 8.61 22.20 -6.08
CA LYS A 297 8.06 22.10 -4.71
C LYS A 297 8.90 22.92 -3.69
N THR A 298 10.21 22.89 -3.81
CA THR A 298 11.14 23.64 -2.97
C THR A 298 10.90 25.15 -3.02
N VAL A 299 10.52 25.70 -4.18
CA VAL A 299 10.21 27.13 -4.30
C VAL A 299 8.94 27.50 -3.52
N VAL A 300 7.91 26.65 -3.62
CA VAL A 300 6.66 26.85 -2.86
C VAL A 300 6.90 26.75 -1.36
N SER A 301 7.73 25.78 -0.93
CA SER A 301 8.12 25.65 0.48
C SER A 301 8.96 26.86 0.96
N ALA A 302 9.83 27.42 0.12
CA ALA A 302 10.58 28.63 0.43
C ALA A 302 9.66 29.83 0.66
N LEU A 303 8.59 29.98 -0.12
CA LEU A 303 7.58 31.04 0.09
C LEU A 303 6.83 30.83 1.42
N ALA A 304 6.51 29.60 1.78
CA ALA A 304 5.86 29.30 3.07
C ALA A 304 6.79 29.59 4.25
N LEU A 305 8.07 29.24 4.16
CA LEU A 305 9.09 29.57 5.15
C LEU A 305 9.31 31.09 5.26
N ALA A 306 9.33 31.81 4.12
CA ALA A 306 9.41 33.25 4.11
C ALA A 306 8.22 33.93 4.82
N LYS A 307 7.00 33.43 4.55
CA LYS A 307 5.78 33.92 5.23
C LYS A 307 5.83 33.67 6.74
N THR A 308 6.33 32.50 7.15
CA THR A 308 6.53 32.17 8.56
C THR A 308 7.48 33.15 9.23
N ALA A 309 8.65 33.40 8.64
CA ALA A 309 9.65 34.32 9.13
C ALA A 309 9.14 35.79 9.15
N GLU A 310 8.38 36.20 8.11
CA GLU A 310 7.77 37.53 8.05
C GLU A 310 6.82 37.81 9.22
N ASN A 311 6.20 36.78 9.78
CA ASN A 311 5.35 36.87 10.95
C ASN A 311 6.09 36.67 12.29
N GLY A 312 7.43 36.62 12.27
CA GLY A 312 8.27 36.51 13.46
C GLY A 312 8.35 35.13 14.07
N TYR A 313 8.09 34.08 13.27
CA TYR A 313 8.16 32.70 13.66
C TYR A 313 9.28 31.97 12.94
N GLN A 314 9.64 30.79 13.46
CA GLN A 314 10.65 29.90 12.90
C GLN A 314 10.01 28.79 12.09
N GLY A 315 10.67 28.35 11.01
CA GLY A 315 10.31 27.19 10.23
C GLY A 315 11.42 26.15 10.17
N CYS A 316 11.06 24.90 9.91
CA CYS A 316 12.06 23.88 9.63
C CYS A 316 11.69 23.03 8.40
N ILE A 317 12.71 22.49 7.75
CA ILE A 317 12.56 21.50 6.69
C ILE A 317 13.33 20.23 7.04
N MET A 318 12.62 19.12 7.09
CA MET A 318 13.17 17.80 7.40
C MET A 318 13.23 16.93 6.13
N VAL A 319 14.38 16.34 5.90
CA VAL A 319 14.65 15.49 4.74
C VAL A 319 15.33 14.18 5.16
N PRO A 320 15.24 13.10 4.36
CA PRO A 320 15.70 11.78 4.78
C PRO A 320 17.22 11.59 4.79
N THR A 321 17.99 12.38 4.05
CA THR A 321 19.45 12.21 3.93
C THR A 321 20.21 13.51 4.05
N GLU A 322 21.49 13.44 4.46
CA GLU A 322 22.35 14.62 4.63
C GLU A 322 22.61 15.32 3.30
N ILE A 323 22.75 14.59 2.20
CA ILE A 323 22.93 15.18 0.87
C ILE A 323 21.72 16.02 0.46
N LEU A 324 20.50 15.52 0.70
CA LEU A 324 19.29 16.30 0.45
C LEU A 324 19.19 17.53 1.38
N ALA A 325 19.59 17.37 2.64
CA ALA A 325 19.63 18.47 3.59
C ALA A 325 20.58 19.59 3.10
N GLN A 326 21.75 19.20 2.63
CA GLN A 326 22.71 20.13 2.04
C GLN A 326 22.15 20.86 0.80
N GLN A 327 21.50 20.13 -0.12
CA GLN A 327 20.90 20.73 -1.32
C GLN A 327 19.75 21.70 -0.98
N HIS A 328 18.89 21.34 -0.04
CA HIS A 328 17.84 22.24 0.42
C HIS A 328 18.43 23.48 1.13
N PHE A 329 19.46 23.27 1.95
CA PHE A 329 20.17 24.35 2.62
C PHE A 329 20.76 25.37 1.62
N GLU A 330 21.46 24.89 0.60
CA GLU A 330 22.05 25.74 -0.45
C GLU A 330 20.95 26.50 -1.21
N THR A 331 19.90 25.80 -1.64
CA THR A 331 18.78 26.40 -2.37
C THR A 331 18.03 27.44 -1.52
N LEU A 332 17.73 27.12 -0.27
CA LEU A 332 17.03 28.04 0.63
C LEU A 332 17.91 29.22 1.02
N THR A 333 19.20 29.02 1.23
CA THR A 333 20.15 30.12 1.47
C THR A 333 20.21 31.06 0.27
N GLU A 334 20.16 30.52 -0.95
CA GLU A 334 20.10 31.36 -2.17
C GLU A 334 18.83 32.20 -2.25
N TYR A 335 17.65 31.63 -1.93
CA TYR A 335 16.38 32.33 -2.06
C TYR A 335 16.06 33.22 -0.85
N LEU A 336 16.31 32.76 0.36
CA LEU A 336 15.93 33.39 1.60
C LEU A 336 17.06 34.25 2.20
N GLY A 337 18.31 33.76 2.11
CA GLY A 337 19.47 34.49 2.64
C GLY A 337 19.70 35.82 1.96
N LYS A 338 19.42 35.96 0.66
CA LYS A 338 19.45 37.23 -0.07
C LYS A 338 18.45 38.27 0.48
N GLN A 339 17.42 37.81 1.17
CA GLN A 339 16.41 38.66 1.82
C GLN A 339 16.68 38.89 3.31
N GLY A 340 17.86 38.49 3.80
CA GLY A 340 18.29 38.72 5.19
C GLY A 340 17.85 37.62 6.18
N LEU A 341 17.23 36.55 5.72
CA LEU A 341 16.85 35.44 6.59
C LEU A 341 18.03 34.53 6.89
N ARG A 342 18.16 34.13 8.15
CA ARG A 342 19.21 33.21 8.61
C ARG A 342 18.75 31.76 8.45
N VAL A 343 19.38 31.05 7.50
CA VAL A 343 19.18 29.62 7.26
C VAL A 343 20.35 28.84 7.81
N GLU A 344 20.13 27.79 8.57
CA GLU A 344 21.19 26.93 9.13
C GLU A 344 20.92 25.46 8.84
N LEU A 345 22.00 24.65 8.81
CA LEU A 345 21.96 23.22 8.53
C LEU A 345 22.32 22.41 9.78
N LEU A 346 21.47 21.44 10.15
CA LEU A 346 21.69 20.55 11.28
C LEU A 346 21.59 19.09 10.85
N THR A 347 22.72 18.41 10.71
CA THR A 347 22.85 16.98 10.39
C THR A 347 23.74 16.29 11.40
N SER A 348 23.88 14.95 11.29
CA SER A 348 24.75 14.16 12.17
C SER A 348 26.24 14.45 11.95
N SER A 349 26.62 14.96 10.79
CA SER A 349 27.99 15.30 10.41
C SER A 349 28.47 16.66 10.92
N VAL A 350 27.56 17.49 11.44
CA VAL A 350 27.91 18.82 11.97
C VAL A 350 28.79 18.68 13.22
N LYS A 351 29.94 19.37 13.21
CA LYS A 351 30.90 19.36 14.33
C LYS A 351 30.25 19.87 15.61
N LYS A 352 30.61 19.26 16.76
CA LYS A 352 29.99 19.57 18.06
C LYS A 352 29.95 21.06 18.39
N ALA A 353 31.04 21.80 18.16
CA ALA A 353 31.09 23.23 18.43
C ALA A 353 30.06 24.03 17.61
N LYS A 354 29.97 23.76 16.29
CA LYS A 354 28.98 24.41 15.41
C LYS A 354 27.55 24.00 15.78
N ARG A 355 27.36 22.71 16.17
CA ARG A 355 26.07 22.22 16.65
C ARG A 355 25.57 23.02 17.85
N TRP A 356 26.45 23.24 18.85
CA TRP A 356 26.11 24.07 20.04
C TRP A 356 25.71 25.50 19.67
N GLU A 357 26.47 26.13 18.79
CA GLU A 357 26.16 27.47 18.27
C GLU A 357 24.79 27.51 17.59
N ILE A 358 24.46 26.49 16.74
CA ILE A 358 23.18 26.41 16.06
C ILE A 358 22.04 26.23 17.07
N LEU A 359 22.19 25.36 18.07
CA LEU A 359 21.17 25.11 19.07
C LEU A 359 20.89 26.33 19.93
N GLU A 360 21.92 27.02 20.37
CA GLU A 360 21.81 28.25 21.15
C GLU A 360 21.08 29.37 20.35
N ASN A 361 21.51 29.61 19.10
CA ASN A 361 20.88 30.61 18.24
C ASN A 361 19.43 30.26 17.87
N LEU A 362 19.12 28.97 17.79
CA LEU A 362 17.76 28.48 17.52
C LEU A 362 16.83 28.76 18.70
N GLU A 363 17.29 28.49 19.92
CA GLU A 363 16.56 28.74 21.16
C GLU A 363 16.38 30.25 21.43
N LEU A 364 17.35 31.07 21.03
CA LEU A 364 17.25 32.53 21.09
C LEU A 364 16.34 33.12 20.00
N GLY A 365 15.95 32.34 19.00
CA GLY A 365 15.12 32.80 17.88
C GLY A 365 15.87 33.58 16.81
N GLU A 366 17.23 33.50 16.78
CA GLU A 366 18.06 34.14 15.78
C GLU A 366 18.18 33.38 14.45
N ILE A 367 17.71 32.12 14.40
CA ILE A 367 17.62 31.31 13.17
C ILE A 367 16.17 31.33 12.73
N ASP A 368 15.91 31.75 11.47
CA ASP A 368 14.58 31.80 10.88
C ASP A 368 14.19 30.42 10.31
N VAL A 369 15.13 29.72 9.67
CA VAL A 369 14.89 28.43 9.01
C VAL A 369 15.98 27.43 9.35
N LEU A 370 15.57 26.26 9.88
CA LEU A 370 16.48 25.15 10.16
C LEU A 370 16.24 24.01 9.17
N VAL A 371 17.28 23.66 8.43
CA VAL A 371 17.27 22.50 7.50
C VAL A 371 17.97 21.33 8.17
N GLY A 372 17.43 20.11 8.07
CA GLY A 372 18.14 18.97 8.62
C GLY A 372 17.49 17.63 8.33
N THR A 373 18.08 16.59 8.90
CA THR A 373 17.60 15.21 8.84
C THR A 373 16.81 14.87 10.12
N HIS A 374 16.73 13.59 10.47
CA HIS A 374 16.19 13.14 11.78
C HIS A 374 16.89 13.78 13.00
N ALA A 375 18.01 14.47 12.83
CA ALA A 375 18.65 15.24 13.88
C ALA A 375 17.73 16.33 14.47
N LEU A 376 16.77 16.85 13.68
CA LEU A 376 15.79 17.86 14.12
C LEU A 376 14.81 17.34 15.19
N ILE A 377 14.63 16.03 15.28
CA ILE A 377 13.68 15.40 16.21
C ILE A 377 14.31 15.18 17.60
N GLN A 378 15.65 15.27 17.71
CA GLN A 378 16.37 15.01 18.95
C GLN A 378 15.93 15.99 20.05
N ASP A 379 15.89 15.53 21.30
CA ASP A 379 15.31 16.30 22.42
C ASP A 379 16.06 17.60 22.74
N ASP A 380 17.36 17.68 22.39
CA ASP A 380 18.21 18.85 22.56
C ASP A 380 17.94 20.00 21.56
N VAL A 381 17.15 19.72 20.50
CA VAL A 381 16.74 20.75 19.52
C VAL A 381 15.49 21.47 20.03
N VAL A 382 15.65 22.69 20.50
CA VAL A 382 14.58 23.55 21.04
C VAL A 382 14.39 24.74 20.13
N PHE A 383 13.17 25.00 19.67
CA PHE A 383 12.81 26.19 18.90
C PHE A 383 12.20 27.25 19.82
N ALA A 384 12.56 28.51 19.63
CA ALA A 384 11.90 29.62 20.34
C ALA A 384 10.42 29.74 19.95
N ARG A 385 10.09 29.68 18.65
CA ARG A 385 8.74 29.92 18.11
C ARG A 385 8.52 29.14 16.79
N LEU A 386 8.51 27.79 16.84
CA LEU A 386 8.27 26.96 15.65
C LEU A 386 6.81 27.08 15.19
N ALA A 387 6.60 27.48 13.92
CA ALA A 387 5.27 27.66 13.34
C ALA A 387 5.05 26.88 12.04
N LEU A 388 6.11 26.46 11.35
CA LEU A 388 5.99 25.66 10.12
C LEU A 388 6.98 24.50 10.13
N VAL A 389 6.47 23.32 9.86
CA VAL A 389 7.24 22.08 9.63
C VAL A 389 7.03 21.64 8.19
N VAL A 390 8.09 21.65 7.41
CA VAL A 390 8.11 21.09 6.05
C VAL A 390 8.80 19.74 6.09
N THR A 391 8.21 18.71 5.46
CA THR A 391 8.83 17.39 5.30
C THR A 391 8.90 17.02 3.82
N ASP A 392 10.07 16.60 3.32
CA ASP A 392 10.22 16.15 1.95
C ASP A 392 10.43 14.63 1.89
N GLU A 393 9.90 13.97 0.84
CA GLU A 393 9.93 12.52 0.64
C GLU A 393 9.33 11.71 1.82
N GLN A 394 8.08 12.05 2.17
CA GLN A 394 7.36 11.54 3.35
C GLN A 394 7.35 10.02 3.50
N HIS A 395 7.38 9.25 2.42
CA HIS A 395 7.33 7.78 2.47
C HIS A 395 8.49 7.14 3.28
N ARG A 396 9.48 7.94 3.68
CA ARG A 396 10.62 7.53 4.51
C ARG A 396 10.53 7.97 5.97
N PHE A 397 9.50 8.77 6.33
CA PHE A 397 9.29 9.24 7.70
C PHE A 397 8.01 8.64 8.29
N GLY A 398 8.12 8.03 9.48
CA GLY A 398 6.96 7.55 10.23
C GLY A 398 6.09 8.70 10.78
N VAL A 399 4.83 8.41 11.03
CA VAL A 399 3.86 9.34 11.66
C VAL A 399 4.37 9.85 13.01
N ASP A 400 5.05 8.98 13.77
CA ASP A 400 5.66 9.30 15.08
C ASP A 400 6.69 10.43 15.02
N GLN A 401 7.47 10.51 13.94
CA GLN A 401 8.52 11.51 13.80
C GLN A 401 7.93 12.88 13.57
N ARG A 402 6.84 12.99 12.81
CA ARG A 402 6.09 14.25 12.63
C ARG A 402 5.44 14.72 13.94
N ALA A 403 4.83 13.79 14.67
CA ALA A 403 4.23 14.08 15.97
C ALA A 403 5.26 14.60 16.97
N LYS A 404 6.45 14.02 17.03
CA LYS A 404 7.55 14.49 17.88
C LYS A 404 7.98 15.92 17.52
N LEU A 405 8.08 16.23 16.22
CA LEU A 405 8.47 17.57 15.79
C LEU A 405 7.38 18.62 16.09
N SER A 406 6.10 18.26 15.86
CA SER A 406 4.96 19.12 16.21
C SER A 406 4.83 19.38 17.71
N ASN A 407 5.27 18.44 18.55
CA ASN A 407 5.25 18.61 20.00
C ASN A 407 6.35 19.51 20.55
N LYS A 408 7.30 19.97 19.72
CA LYS A 408 8.33 20.94 20.07
C LYS A 408 7.83 22.39 20.08
N SER A 409 6.59 22.65 19.71
CA SER A 409 5.96 23.97 19.71
C SER A 409 4.86 24.09 20.79
N GLN A 410 4.69 25.29 21.37
CA GLN A 410 3.60 25.60 22.30
C GLN A 410 2.23 25.61 21.59
N PHE A 411 2.19 26.04 20.33
CA PHE A 411 1.02 26.02 19.45
C PHE A 411 1.16 24.88 18.44
N ALA A 412 0.08 24.49 17.79
CA ALA A 412 0.16 23.53 16.70
C ALA A 412 0.81 24.20 15.48
N PRO A 413 2.01 23.77 15.05
CA PRO A 413 2.64 24.33 13.86
C PRO A 413 1.90 23.88 12.60
N ASP A 414 1.97 24.65 11.54
CA ASP A 414 1.58 24.25 10.21
C ASP A 414 2.47 23.11 9.70
N ILE A 415 1.86 22.14 9.03
CA ILE A 415 2.56 20.96 8.46
C ILE A 415 2.40 20.99 6.94
N LEU A 416 3.51 21.12 6.23
CA LEU A 416 3.58 21.00 4.79
C LEU A 416 4.39 19.77 4.41
N VAL A 417 3.72 18.78 3.86
CA VAL A 417 4.33 17.52 3.40
C VAL A 417 4.58 17.62 1.91
N MET A 418 5.79 17.34 1.45
CA MET A 418 6.13 17.29 0.04
C MET A 418 6.38 15.84 -0.41
N THR A 419 5.95 15.50 -1.62
CA THR A 419 6.29 14.22 -2.24
C THR A 419 6.54 14.39 -3.74
N ALA A 420 7.58 13.71 -4.23
CA ALA A 420 7.86 13.60 -5.66
C ALA A 420 7.23 12.33 -6.28
N THR A 421 6.66 11.44 -5.45
CA THR A 421 5.89 10.31 -5.97
C THR A 421 4.53 10.83 -6.46
N PRO A 422 4.21 10.72 -7.73
CA PRO A 422 2.85 10.97 -8.18
C PRO A 422 1.95 9.83 -7.67
N ILE A 423 1.26 10.11 -6.59
CA ILE A 423 0.23 9.21 -6.05
C ILE A 423 -1.08 9.62 -6.70
N PRO A 424 -1.86 8.68 -7.29
CA PRO A 424 -3.18 9.02 -7.81
C PRO A 424 -3.98 9.82 -6.76
N ARG A 425 -4.65 10.88 -7.20
CA ARG A 425 -5.35 11.82 -6.29
C ARG A 425 -6.28 11.11 -5.31
N THR A 426 -6.99 10.12 -5.80
CA THR A 426 -7.92 9.30 -5.02
C THR A 426 -7.22 8.49 -3.95
N LEU A 427 -6.06 7.93 -4.26
CA LEU A 427 -5.26 7.16 -3.31
C LEU A 427 -4.58 8.07 -2.29
N ALA A 428 -4.09 9.24 -2.70
CA ALA A 428 -3.54 10.24 -1.81
C ALA A 428 -4.56 10.71 -0.76
N LEU A 429 -5.81 10.94 -1.19
CA LEU A 429 -6.92 11.31 -0.31
C LEU A 429 -7.30 10.22 0.70
N THR A 430 -6.89 8.98 0.47
CA THR A 430 -7.18 7.84 1.34
C THR A 430 -6.05 7.54 2.29
N ILE A 431 -4.83 7.54 1.77
CA ILE A 431 -3.62 7.26 2.57
C ILE A 431 -3.31 8.44 3.49
N TYR A 432 -3.55 9.66 3.00
CA TYR A 432 -3.28 10.91 3.71
C TYR A 432 -4.59 11.67 3.96
N GLY A 433 -5.64 10.97 4.39
CA GLY A 433 -6.99 11.53 4.55
C GLY A 433 -7.09 12.68 5.56
N ASP A 434 -6.05 12.84 6.40
CA ASP A 434 -5.85 13.95 7.32
C ASP A 434 -5.25 15.19 6.64
N LEU A 435 -4.67 15.07 5.42
CA LEU A 435 -4.02 16.17 4.71
C LEU A 435 -4.91 16.73 3.61
N ASP A 436 -4.98 18.06 3.51
CA ASP A 436 -5.47 18.74 2.31
C ASP A 436 -4.41 18.63 1.21
N THR A 437 -4.81 18.57 -0.06
CA THR A 437 -3.86 18.28 -1.15
C THR A 437 -3.77 19.40 -2.16
N SER A 438 -2.54 19.85 -2.46
CA SER A 438 -2.20 20.73 -3.59
C SER A 438 -1.38 19.98 -4.62
N MET A 439 -1.83 20.01 -5.87
CA MET A 439 -1.19 19.28 -6.97
C MET A 439 -0.49 20.23 -7.92
N MET A 440 0.80 19.99 -8.16
CA MET A 440 1.61 20.74 -9.13
C MET A 440 1.82 19.87 -10.36
N GLN A 441 0.93 20.03 -11.34
CA GLN A 441 1.04 19.36 -12.64
C GLN A 441 1.87 20.19 -13.62
N GLY A 442 2.64 19.49 -14.47
CA GLY A 442 3.48 20.13 -15.49
C GLY A 442 4.93 20.33 -15.05
N LYS A 443 5.78 20.57 -16.04
CA LYS A 443 7.21 20.85 -15.88
C LYS A 443 7.46 22.36 -16.05
N PRO A 444 8.45 22.93 -15.33
CA PRO A 444 8.86 24.31 -15.57
C PRO A 444 9.31 24.55 -17.02
N VAL A 445 9.10 25.77 -17.52
CA VAL A 445 9.48 26.17 -18.86
C VAL A 445 11.01 26.06 -19.05
N GLY A 446 11.45 25.54 -20.20
CA GLY A 446 12.88 25.46 -20.58
C GLY A 446 13.54 24.09 -20.39
N ARG A 447 12.83 23.09 -19.84
CA ARG A 447 13.35 21.72 -19.72
C ARG A 447 13.12 20.92 -21.00
N LYS A 448 14.20 20.34 -21.55
CA LYS A 448 14.08 19.44 -22.70
C LYS A 448 13.38 18.13 -22.28
N PRO A 449 12.48 17.58 -23.11
CA PRO A 449 11.90 16.27 -22.85
C PRO A 449 12.97 15.19 -22.87
N ILE A 450 12.84 14.20 -21.98
CA ILE A 450 13.74 13.05 -21.91
C ILE A 450 13.27 12.03 -22.95
N GLU A 451 14.15 11.70 -23.89
CA GLU A 451 13.85 10.69 -24.91
C GLU A 451 13.88 9.29 -24.26
N THR A 452 12.73 8.61 -24.27
CA THR A 452 12.60 7.28 -23.67
C THR A 452 12.60 6.22 -24.77
N LEU A 453 13.55 5.27 -24.67
CA LEU A 453 13.77 4.20 -25.65
C LEU A 453 13.53 2.85 -24.97
N CYS A 454 12.84 1.93 -25.67
CA CYS A 454 12.58 0.57 -25.17
C CYS A 454 13.26 -0.44 -26.10
N TYR A 455 14.09 -1.32 -25.54
CA TYR A 455 14.79 -2.34 -26.29
C TYR A 455 14.71 -3.70 -25.60
N THR A 456 14.77 -4.74 -26.42
CA THR A 456 14.99 -6.11 -25.97
C THR A 456 16.45 -6.39 -25.71
N GLY A 457 16.78 -7.45 -24.95
CA GLY A 457 18.14 -7.83 -24.59
C GLY A 457 19.11 -8.01 -25.77
N GLU A 458 18.60 -8.29 -26.97
CA GLU A 458 19.41 -8.37 -28.20
C GLU A 458 20.18 -7.08 -28.51
N LYS A 459 19.62 -5.91 -28.15
CA LYS A 459 20.26 -4.60 -28.38
C LYS A 459 21.14 -4.13 -27.21
N ARG A 460 21.31 -4.93 -26.14
CA ARG A 460 22.08 -4.56 -24.93
C ARG A 460 23.50 -4.08 -25.26
N ASN A 461 24.22 -4.78 -26.12
CA ASN A 461 25.56 -4.37 -26.55
C ASN A 461 25.59 -3.01 -27.26
N ALA A 462 24.58 -2.70 -28.06
CA ALA A 462 24.47 -1.40 -28.72
C ALA A 462 24.17 -0.28 -27.71
N VAL A 463 23.37 -0.56 -26.71
CA VAL A 463 23.06 0.38 -25.61
C VAL A 463 24.31 0.68 -24.79
N TYR A 464 25.10 -0.34 -24.42
CA TYR A 464 26.34 -0.12 -23.67
C TYR A 464 27.43 0.57 -24.51
N ALA A 465 27.47 0.35 -25.82
CA ALA A 465 28.31 1.16 -26.71
C ALA A 465 27.85 2.63 -26.75
N GLY A 466 26.54 2.87 -26.67
CA GLY A 466 25.94 4.20 -26.49
C GLY A 466 26.34 4.87 -25.19
N LEU A 467 26.35 4.11 -24.07
CA LEU A 467 26.82 4.57 -22.76
C LEU A 467 28.26 5.11 -22.86
N VAL A 468 29.16 4.34 -23.46
CA VAL A 468 30.58 4.75 -23.61
C VAL A 468 30.68 6.06 -24.41
N ARG A 469 29.92 6.21 -25.48
CA ARG A 469 29.89 7.45 -26.29
C ARG A 469 29.43 8.66 -25.47
N GLN A 470 28.40 8.51 -24.66
CA GLN A 470 27.90 9.60 -23.81
C GLN A 470 28.95 10.00 -22.75
N VAL A 471 29.63 9.04 -22.16
CA VAL A 471 30.69 9.31 -21.18
C VAL A 471 31.91 9.97 -21.83
N GLN A 472 32.29 9.52 -23.04
CA GLN A 472 33.37 10.15 -23.81
C GLN A 472 33.04 11.59 -24.25
N ALA A 473 31.75 11.90 -24.43
CA ALA A 473 31.28 13.27 -24.65
C ALA A 473 31.33 14.16 -23.40
N GLY A 474 31.74 13.62 -22.26
CA GLY A 474 31.89 14.33 -20.99
C GLY A 474 30.71 14.19 -20.03
N HIS A 475 29.66 13.44 -20.40
CA HIS A 475 28.47 13.25 -19.60
C HIS A 475 28.61 12.12 -18.57
N GLN A 476 27.66 12.07 -17.62
CA GLN A 476 27.55 11.02 -16.64
C GLN A 476 26.29 10.16 -16.90
N ALA A 477 26.32 8.92 -16.41
CA ALA A 477 25.23 7.98 -16.63
C ALA A 477 24.91 7.15 -15.40
N TYR A 478 23.63 6.76 -15.32
CA TYR A 478 23.13 5.76 -14.37
C TYR A 478 22.81 4.45 -15.10
N VAL A 479 23.16 3.32 -14.46
CA VAL A 479 22.70 1.97 -14.83
C VAL A 479 21.99 1.38 -13.64
N VAL A 480 20.68 1.21 -13.72
CA VAL A 480 19.84 0.76 -12.61
C VAL A 480 19.41 -0.68 -12.84
N CYS A 481 19.64 -1.54 -11.85
CA CYS A 481 19.30 -2.95 -11.88
C CYS A 481 18.21 -3.25 -10.86
N ALA A 482 17.31 -4.21 -11.16
CA ALA A 482 16.29 -4.66 -10.22
C ALA A 482 16.92 -5.37 -9.01
N LEU A 483 16.28 -5.24 -7.84
CA LEU A 483 16.61 -6.07 -6.66
C LEU A 483 16.22 -7.52 -6.95
N ILE A 484 17.10 -8.46 -6.62
CA ILE A 484 16.82 -9.90 -6.74
C ILE A 484 16.35 -10.37 -5.38
N ASP A 485 15.11 -10.90 -5.32
CA ASP A 485 14.67 -11.75 -4.22
C ASP A 485 15.03 -13.19 -4.57
N GLU A 486 15.89 -13.83 -3.76
CA GLU A 486 16.40 -15.20 -3.98
C GLU A 486 15.28 -16.27 -4.01
N SER A 487 14.04 -15.89 -3.67
CA SER A 487 12.87 -16.79 -3.62
C SER A 487 12.16 -17.01 -4.96
N GLU A 488 12.40 -16.19 -5.98
CA GLU A 488 11.69 -16.23 -7.26
C GLU A 488 12.53 -16.80 -8.40
N GLY A 489 13.17 -17.88 -8.38
CA GLY A 489 13.73 -18.72 -9.44
C GLY A 489 13.88 -18.19 -10.89
N VAL A 490 13.82 -16.87 -11.12
CA VAL A 490 13.94 -16.21 -12.42
C VAL A 490 15.29 -15.49 -12.49
N GLU A 491 16.06 -15.76 -13.51
CA GLU A 491 17.38 -15.18 -13.80
C GLU A 491 17.29 -13.67 -14.08
N ALA A 492 17.34 -12.83 -13.03
CA ALA A 492 17.57 -11.41 -13.19
C ALA A 492 19.05 -11.10 -12.94
N ARG A 493 19.64 -10.27 -13.79
CA ARG A 493 21.03 -9.84 -13.62
C ARG A 493 21.17 -8.94 -12.40
N SER A 494 22.03 -9.30 -11.47
CA SER A 494 22.30 -8.48 -10.29
C SER A 494 23.12 -7.23 -10.64
N ALA A 495 22.99 -6.17 -9.86
CA ALA A 495 23.81 -4.96 -10.03
C ALA A 495 25.31 -5.28 -9.97
N THR A 496 25.71 -6.25 -9.16
CA THR A 496 27.10 -6.69 -9.04
C THR A 496 27.59 -7.40 -10.31
N GLU A 497 26.76 -8.24 -10.93
CA GLU A 497 27.10 -8.92 -12.20
C GLU A 497 27.25 -7.91 -13.33
N VAL A 498 26.28 -6.98 -13.45
CA VAL A 498 26.32 -5.90 -14.45
C VAL A 498 27.54 -5.01 -14.23
N TYR A 499 27.87 -4.65 -12.99
CA TYR A 499 29.09 -3.89 -12.67
C TYR A 499 30.35 -4.63 -13.11
N THR A 500 30.48 -5.91 -12.76
CA THR A 500 31.67 -6.73 -13.09
C THR A 500 31.81 -6.88 -14.61
N GLU A 501 30.73 -7.14 -15.32
CA GLU A 501 30.72 -7.25 -16.78
C GLU A 501 31.10 -5.93 -17.46
N LEU A 502 30.47 -4.82 -17.08
CA LEU A 502 30.74 -3.52 -17.67
C LEU A 502 32.15 -3.06 -17.41
N GLN A 503 32.69 -3.30 -16.20
CA GLN A 503 34.06 -2.96 -15.85
C GLN A 503 35.07 -3.80 -16.65
N ALA A 504 34.77 -5.08 -16.87
CA ALA A 504 35.65 -5.96 -17.66
C ALA A 504 35.61 -5.69 -19.17
N THR A 505 34.53 -5.12 -19.68
CA THR A 505 34.29 -4.94 -21.13
C THR A 505 34.31 -3.48 -21.57
N TYR A 506 33.27 -2.73 -21.26
CA TYR A 506 32.99 -1.39 -21.78
C TYR A 506 33.64 -0.26 -20.98
N LEU A 507 33.81 -0.42 -19.65
CA LEU A 507 34.21 0.65 -18.74
C LEU A 507 35.66 0.46 -18.19
N LYS A 508 36.53 -0.26 -18.86
CA LYS A 508 37.92 -0.56 -18.40
C LYS A 508 38.71 0.67 -17.92
N ASN A 509 38.55 1.80 -18.62
CA ASN A 509 39.29 3.05 -18.35
C ASN A 509 38.34 4.19 -17.95
N ILE A 510 37.10 3.89 -17.58
CA ILE A 510 36.07 4.87 -17.20
C ILE A 510 35.81 4.73 -15.71
N PRO A 511 35.94 5.79 -14.90
CA PRO A 511 35.61 5.74 -13.48
C PRO A 511 34.16 5.36 -13.28
N CYS A 512 33.91 4.21 -12.66
CA CYS A 512 32.58 3.71 -12.34
C CYS A 512 32.52 3.19 -10.91
N ALA A 513 31.36 3.23 -10.31
CA ALA A 513 31.11 2.71 -8.96
C ALA A 513 29.82 1.91 -8.89
N LEU A 514 29.78 0.99 -7.92
CA LEU A 514 28.60 0.19 -7.57
C LEU A 514 27.96 0.73 -6.29
N LEU A 515 26.66 1.03 -6.33
CA LEU A 515 25.87 1.51 -5.20
C LEU A 515 24.70 0.56 -4.92
N HIS A 516 24.64 -0.05 -3.74
CA HIS A 516 23.55 -0.97 -3.38
C HIS A 516 23.17 -0.86 -1.89
N GLY A 517 22.01 -1.43 -1.51
CA GLY A 517 21.43 -1.31 -0.17
C GLY A 517 22.31 -1.80 0.98
N ARG A 518 23.21 -2.79 0.73
CA ARG A 518 24.06 -3.42 1.75
C ARG A 518 25.30 -2.58 2.15
N LEU A 519 25.61 -1.51 1.41
CA LEU A 519 26.69 -0.59 1.77
C LEU A 519 26.33 0.20 3.03
N LYS A 520 27.33 0.59 3.82
CA LYS A 520 27.15 1.50 4.96
C LYS A 520 26.72 2.88 4.46
N ASN A 521 25.97 3.61 5.27
CA ASN A 521 25.45 4.93 4.87
C ASN A 521 26.58 5.89 4.47
N GLN A 522 27.71 5.90 5.21
CA GLN A 522 28.87 6.72 4.88
C GLN A 522 29.45 6.38 3.50
N GLU A 523 29.60 5.09 3.17
CA GLU A 523 30.11 4.65 1.87
C GLU A 523 29.18 5.08 0.71
N LYS A 524 27.84 5.04 0.95
CA LYS A 524 26.86 5.53 -0.02
C LYS A 524 27.00 7.03 -0.26
N GLU A 525 27.17 7.79 0.82
CA GLU A 525 27.34 9.24 0.76
C GLU A 525 28.65 9.63 0.05
N ASP A 526 29.75 8.93 0.34
CA ASP A 526 31.05 9.15 -0.31
C ASP A 526 30.96 8.89 -1.82
N ILE A 527 30.38 7.76 -2.23
CA ILE A 527 30.18 7.42 -3.65
C ILE A 527 29.31 8.46 -4.35
N MET A 528 28.21 8.88 -3.73
CA MET A 528 27.31 9.87 -4.30
C MET A 528 27.95 11.26 -4.41
N SER A 529 28.80 11.63 -3.46
CA SER A 529 29.58 12.87 -3.48
C SER A 529 30.58 12.89 -4.64
N LEU A 530 31.32 11.80 -4.83
CA LEU A 530 32.25 11.64 -5.96
C LEU A 530 31.52 11.64 -7.31
N PHE A 531 30.31 11.04 -7.36
CA PHE A 531 29.51 11.08 -8.57
C PHE A 531 28.97 12.50 -8.85
N ALA A 532 28.52 13.22 -7.84
CA ALA A 532 28.07 14.61 -7.96
C ALA A 532 29.21 15.55 -8.39
N ALA A 533 30.43 15.32 -7.88
CA ALA A 533 31.64 16.04 -8.28
C ALA A 533 32.12 15.70 -9.72
N GLY A 534 31.54 14.66 -10.34
CA GLY A 534 31.92 14.22 -11.69
C GLY A 534 33.20 13.38 -11.76
N GLU A 535 33.74 12.95 -10.63
CA GLU A 535 34.91 12.04 -10.56
C GLU A 535 34.48 10.63 -10.98
N ILE A 536 33.30 10.16 -10.57
CA ILE A 536 32.69 8.94 -11.09
C ILE A 536 31.81 9.32 -12.29
N LYS A 537 31.99 8.61 -13.42
CA LYS A 537 31.26 8.87 -14.67
C LYS A 537 30.06 7.96 -14.86
N VAL A 538 30.11 6.73 -14.37
CA VAL A 538 29.03 5.76 -14.46
C VAL A 538 28.71 5.21 -13.07
N LEU A 539 27.46 5.35 -12.66
CA LEU A 539 26.99 4.78 -11.40
C LEU A 539 26.06 3.60 -11.68
N ILE A 540 26.52 2.40 -11.34
CA ILE A 540 25.74 1.17 -11.41
C ILE A 540 25.08 0.97 -10.05
N THR A 541 23.76 0.75 -10.02
CA THR A 541 23.03 0.76 -8.77
C THR A 541 21.78 -0.08 -8.77
N THR A 542 21.26 -0.39 -7.59
CA THR A 542 19.89 -0.86 -7.39
C THR A 542 18.95 0.34 -7.19
N THR A 543 17.70 0.11 -6.77
CA THR A 543 16.66 1.14 -6.52
C THR A 543 17.04 2.22 -5.47
N VAL A 544 18.22 2.12 -4.84
CA VAL A 544 18.72 3.05 -3.80
C VAL A 544 18.87 4.50 -4.31
N ILE A 545 18.92 4.74 -5.63
CA ILE A 545 18.97 6.09 -6.26
C ILE A 545 17.66 6.90 -6.09
N GLU A 546 16.64 6.36 -5.50
CA GLU A 546 15.41 7.13 -5.19
C GLU A 546 15.70 8.37 -4.30
N VAL A 547 16.92 8.46 -3.72
CA VAL A 547 17.39 9.62 -2.97
C VAL A 547 17.76 10.78 -3.90
N GLY A 548 17.10 11.90 -3.74
CA GLY A 548 16.99 13.09 -4.60
C GLY A 548 18.24 13.87 -4.98
N VAL A 549 19.41 13.27 -5.12
CA VAL A 549 20.65 13.98 -5.51
C VAL A 549 20.53 14.57 -6.90
N ASN A 550 20.83 15.86 -7.02
CA ASN A 550 20.82 16.57 -8.29
C ASN A 550 22.17 16.50 -8.98
N VAL A 551 22.26 15.80 -10.11
CA VAL A 551 23.46 15.72 -10.95
C VAL A 551 23.12 16.22 -12.36
N PRO A 552 23.30 17.53 -12.65
CA PRO A 552 22.89 18.13 -13.93
C PRO A 552 23.59 17.51 -15.14
N ASN A 553 24.82 17.00 -14.99
CA ASN A 553 25.61 16.38 -16.04
C ASN A 553 25.23 14.92 -16.35
N ALA A 554 24.32 14.32 -15.59
CA ALA A 554 23.81 12.98 -15.87
C ALA A 554 22.74 13.04 -16.96
N THR A 555 23.08 12.61 -18.17
CA THR A 555 22.23 12.66 -19.36
C THR A 555 21.69 11.31 -19.82
N LEU A 556 22.21 10.20 -19.28
CA LEU A 556 21.78 8.86 -19.65
C LEU A 556 21.34 8.05 -18.43
N MET A 557 20.15 7.47 -18.52
CA MET A 557 19.61 6.49 -17.59
C MET A 557 19.38 5.17 -18.33
N ILE A 558 19.98 4.08 -17.89
CA ILE A 558 19.70 2.73 -18.38
C ILE A 558 19.02 1.96 -17.26
N ILE A 559 17.89 1.34 -17.52
CA ILE A 559 17.14 0.50 -16.58
C ILE A 559 17.18 -0.94 -17.10
N GLU A 560 17.95 -1.78 -16.44
CA GLU A 560 18.05 -3.23 -16.70
C GLU A 560 16.85 -3.97 -16.11
N ASN A 561 16.34 -4.96 -16.83
CA ASN A 561 15.16 -5.72 -16.44
C ASN A 561 13.97 -4.79 -16.10
N ALA A 562 13.67 -3.85 -16.99
CA ALA A 562 12.66 -2.80 -16.81
C ALA A 562 11.25 -3.37 -16.52
N ASP A 563 10.98 -4.61 -16.95
CA ASP A 563 9.74 -5.35 -16.68
C ASP A 563 9.50 -5.61 -15.18
N ARG A 564 10.53 -5.55 -14.35
CA ARG A 564 10.43 -5.74 -12.90
C ARG A 564 10.11 -4.47 -12.12
N PHE A 565 10.22 -3.31 -12.74
CA PHE A 565 9.95 -2.02 -12.10
C PHE A 565 8.50 -1.58 -12.31
N GLY A 566 7.92 -0.82 -11.35
CA GLY A 566 6.68 -0.08 -11.53
C GLY A 566 6.82 1.08 -12.51
N LEU A 567 5.75 1.46 -13.19
CA LEU A 567 5.75 2.64 -14.05
C LEU A 567 6.08 3.91 -13.27
N ALA A 568 5.48 4.07 -12.09
CA ALA A 568 5.75 5.19 -11.20
C ALA A 568 7.22 5.23 -10.75
N GLN A 569 7.81 4.07 -10.43
CA GLN A 569 9.20 3.95 -10.03
C GLN A 569 10.15 4.28 -11.19
N MET A 570 9.89 3.73 -12.39
CA MET A 570 10.67 4.06 -13.59
C MET A 570 10.55 5.53 -13.96
N HIS A 571 9.39 6.15 -13.78
CA HIS A 571 9.19 7.58 -13.98
C HIS A 571 10.06 8.42 -13.03
N GLN A 572 10.15 8.04 -11.76
CA GLN A 572 11.04 8.69 -10.78
C GLN A 572 12.52 8.56 -11.17
N LEU A 573 12.94 7.34 -11.57
CA LEU A 573 14.29 7.10 -12.06
C LEU A 573 14.58 7.96 -13.31
N ARG A 574 13.67 8.00 -14.29
CA ARG A 574 13.78 8.85 -15.46
C ARG A 574 13.95 10.33 -15.10
N GLY A 575 13.25 10.80 -14.06
CA GLY A 575 13.36 12.16 -13.55
C GLY A 575 14.71 12.52 -12.90
N ARG A 576 15.61 11.53 -12.72
CA ARG A 576 17.00 11.78 -12.24
C ARG A 576 17.94 12.30 -13.30
N VAL A 577 17.62 12.15 -14.57
CA VAL A 577 18.32 12.75 -15.69
C VAL A 577 17.52 13.93 -16.28
N GLY A 578 18.09 14.67 -17.23
CA GLY A 578 17.41 15.81 -17.86
C GLY A 578 17.30 17.03 -16.96
N ARG A 579 18.24 17.23 -16.05
CA ARG A 579 18.31 18.40 -15.17
C ARG A 579 19.25 19.50 -15.68
N GLY A 580 20.06 19.16 -16.68
CA GLY A 580 20.97 20.08 -17.38
C GLY A 580 20.34 20.67 -18.66
N LYS A 581 21.21 21.30 -19.47
CA LYS A 581 20.85 21.89 -20.78
C LYS A 581 20.90 20.90 -21.93
N ASP A 582 21.55 19.75 -21.73
CA ASP A 582 21.82 18.75 -22.74
C ASP A 582 20.66 17.78 -22.92
N GLN A 583 20.55 17.22 -24.14
CA GLN A 583 19.54 16.19 -24.41
C GLN A 583 19.80 14.95 -23.54
N SER A 584 18.78 14.44 -22.92
CA SER A 584 18.88 13.30 -22.02
C SER A 584 18.03 12.12 -22.49
N TYR A 585 18.50 10.92 -22.16
CA TYR A 585 17.93 9.66 -22.64
C TYR A 585 17.65 8.73 -21.47
N CYS A 586 16.52 8.02 -21.55
CA CYS A 586 16.16 6.93 -20.66
C CYS A 586 15.96 5.66 -21.48
N VAL A 587 16.80 4.66 -21.26
CA VAL A 587 16.77 3.39 -22.00
C VAL A 587 16.23 2.30 -21.10
N LEU A 588 15.13 1.67 -21.52
CA LEU A 588 14.51 0.54 -20.86
C LEU A 588 14.93 -0.74 -21.56
N LEU A 589 15.59 -1.63 -20.82
CA LEU A 589 16.02 -2.95 -21.31
C LEU A 589 15.19 -4.04 -20.65
N THR A 590 14.66 -4.97 -21.44
CA THR A 590 13.95 -6.16 -20.92
C THR A 590 14.32 -7.39 -21.74
N ASP A 591 14.44 -8.53 -21.07
CA ASP A 591 14.58 -9.84 -21.72
C ASP A 591 13.22 -10.55 -21.90
N ASN A 592 12.14 -9.93 -21.37
CA ASN A 592 10.76 -10.43 -21.47
C ASN A 592 10.06 -9.78 -22.70
N ASP A 593 9.76 -10.58 -23.70
CA ASP A 593 9.09 -10.17 -24.96
C ASP A 593 7.57 -10.31 -24.93
N ASN A 594 6.99 -10.63 -23.75
CA ASN A 594 5.54 -10.73 -23.58
C ASN A 594 4.87 -9.41 -23.97
N LYS A 595 3.82 -9.49 -24.79
CA LYS A 595 3.05 -8.37 -25.30
C LYS A 595 2.59 -7.39 -24.19
N GLU A 596 2.09 -7.93 -23.09
CA GLU A 596 1.64 -7.14 -21.94
C GLU A 596 2.78 -6.32 -21.31
N THR A 597 3.97 -6.92 -21.18
CA THR A 597 5.18 -6.24 -20.70
C THR A 597 5.58 -5.09 -21.64
N LEU A 598 5.61 -5.35 -22.94
CA LEU A 598 6.00 -4.35 -23.93
C LEU A 598 4.99 -3.19 -23.98
N GLU A 599 3.69 -3.47 -23.94
CA GLU A 599 2.63 -2.47 -23.88
C GLU A 599 2.80 -1.57 -22.64
N ARG A 600 3.12 -2.15 -21.49
CA ARG A 600 3.38 -1.40 -20.25
C ARG A 600 4.60 -0.47 -20.38
N LEU A 601 5.71 -0.95 -20.94
CA LEU A 601 6.90 -0.11 -21.14
C LEU A 601 6.64 1.01 -22.19
N GLN A 602 5.79 0.75 -23.19
CA GLN A 602 5.37 1.76 -24.16
C GLN A 602 4.59 2.92 -23.50
N VAL A 603 3.76 2.63 -22.49
CA VAL A 603 3.06 3.68 -21.73
C VAL A 603 4.05 4.69 -21.12
N LEU A 604 5.19 4.21 -20.58
CA LEU A 604 6.24 5.10 -20.04
C LEU A 604 6.96 5.88 -21.15
N ARG A 605 7.15 5.27 -22.32
CA ARG A 605 7.77 5.94 -23.48
C ARG A 605 6.89 7.08 -23.99
N ASP A 606 5.58 6.85 -24.06
CA ASP A 606 4.63 7.75 -24.75
C ASP A 606 4.08 8.84 -23.81
N SER A 607 4.34 8.78 -22.51
CA SER A 607 3.87 9.77 -21.53
C SER A 607 4.97 10.28 -20.60
N ASP A 608 4.94 11.59 -20.39
CA ASP A 608 5.78 12.31 -19.41
C ASP A 608 4.98 12.73 -18.16
N ASN A 609 3.68 12.46 -18.11
CA ASN A 609 2.82 12.82 -17.00
C ASN A 609 2.90 11.76 -15.88
N GLY A 610 3.57 12.07 -14.78
CA GLY A 610 3.76 11.14 -13.67
C GLY A 610 2.45 10.69 -13.01
N PHE A 611 1.43 11.55 -12.95
CA PHE A 611 0.11 11.18 -12.40
C PHE A 611 -0.61 10.17 -13.28
N PHE A 612 -0.60 10.39 -14.60
CA PHE A 612 -1.14 9.43 -15.58
C PHE A 612 -0.41 8.09 -15.50
N LEU A 613 0.92 8.11 -15.40
CA LEU A 613 1.73 6.89 -15.28
C LEU A 613 1.42 6.14 -13.98
N ALA A 614 1.21 6.84 -12.87
CA ALA A 614 0.83 6.23 -11.62
C ALA A 614 -0.58 5.61 -11.66
N GLU A 615 -1.54 6.28 -12.31
CA GLU A 615 -2.88 5.71 -12.54
C GLU A 615 -2.82 4.46 -13.42
N LYS A 616 -2.03 4.49 -14.49
CA LYS A 616 -1.84 3.32 -15.37
C LYS A 616 -1.07 2.17 -14.71
N ASP A 617 -0.08 2.46 -13.89
CA ASP A 617 0.62 1.43 -13.10
C ASP A 617 -0.34 0.71 -12.15
N LEU A 618 -1.25 1.49 -11.57
CA LEU A 618 -2.31 1.04 -10.70
C LEU A 618 -3.31 0.10 -11.41
N GLU A 619 -3.76 0.50 -12.61
CA GLU A 619 -4.67 -0.29 -13.45
C GLU A 619 -4.04 -1.63 -13.88
N LEU A 620 -2.76 -1.63 -14.24
CA LEU A 620 -2.08 -2.78 -14.84
C LEU A 620 -1.57 -3.80 -13.80
N ARG A 621 -1.11 -3.35 -12.63
CA ARG A 621 -0.50 -4.23 -11.63
C ARG A 621 -1.47 -4.72 -10.56
N GLY A 622 -2.61 -4.04 -10.38
CA GLY A 622 -3.43 -4.21 -9.20
C GLY A 622 -2.74 -3.70 -7.93
N ALA A 623 -3.51 -3.62 -6.84
CA ALA A 623 -3.08 -2.99 -5.59
C ALA A 623 -1.95 -3.66 -4.82
N GLY A 624 -1.87 -4.98 -4.90
CA GLY A 624 -1.06 -5.76 -3.98
C GLY A 624 0.45 -5.57 -4.10
N GLN A 625 0.94 -5.09 -5.25
CA GLN A 625 2.37 -4.98 -5.54
C GLN A 625 2.93 -3.55 -5.48
N LEU A 626 2.08 -2.53 -5.60
CA LEU A 626 2.54 -1.14 -5.71
C LEU A 626 3.01 -0.52 -4.40
N PHE A 627 2.41 -0.95 -3.32
CA PHE A 627 2.77 -0.47 -1.99
C PHE A 627 2.87 -1.70 -1.08
N GLY A 628 3.98 -1.86 -0.41
CA GLY A 628 3.98 -2.63 0.81
C GLY A 628 3.03 -1.94 1.80
N LEU A 629 1.70 -2.03 1.55
CA LEU A 629 0.64 -1.34 2.30
C LEU A 629 0.75 -1.57 3.82
N ARG A 630 1.44 -2.65 4.23
CA ARG A 630 1.81 -2.92 5.62
C ARG A 630 2.81 -1.91 6.21
N GLN A 631 3.52 -1.13 5.38
CA GLN A 631 4.50 -0.13 5.86
C GLN A 631 3.90 1.27 6.07
N HIS A 632 2.65 1.53 5.64
CA HIS A 632 2.08 2.88 5.59
C HIS A 632 1.01 3.16 6.65
N GLY A 633 0.83 2.28 7.65
CA GLY A 633 -0.07 2.56 8.78
C GLY A 633 -1.57 2.56 8.44
N LEU A 634 -1.98 2.07 7.26
CA LEU A 634 -3.40 1.84 6.97
C LEU A 634 -3.91 0.62 7.74
N PRO A 635 -5.15 0.65 8.26
CA PRO A 635 -5.75 -0.53 8.86
C PRO A 635 -5.86 -1.65 7.83
N ASP A 636 -5.61 -2.88 8.25
CA ASP A 636 -5.87 -4.07 7.42
C ASP A 636 -7.36 -4.08 7.05
N LEU A 637 -7.66 -3.83 5.78
CA LEU A 637 -9.01 -3.97 5.24
C LEU A 637 -9.34 -5.45 5.10
N TYR A 638 -10.56 -5.84 5.48
CA TYR A 638 -10.97 -7.24 5.49
C TYR A 638 -11.49 -7.71 4.13
N ILE A 639 -12.16 -6.82 3.40
CA ILE A 639 -12.88 -7.15 2.16
C ILE A 639 -12.66 -6.11 1.06
N ALA A 640 -12.56 -4.84 1.40
CA ALA A 640 -12.37 -3.77 0.42
C ALA A 640 -10.93 -3.77 -0.10
N ASP A 641 -10.80 -3.61 -1.40
CA ASP A 641 -9.54 -3.29 -2.07
C ASP A 641 -9.60 -1.81 -2.50
N ILE A 642 -8.78 -0.97 -1.85
CA ILE A 642 -8.80 0.49 -2.08
C ILE A 642 -8.71 0.85 -3.56
N LEU A 643 -8.14 0.01 -4.38
CA LEU A 643 -7.85 0.30 -5.77
C LEU A 643 -8.90 -0.27 -6.71
N GLN A 644 -9.37 -1.48 -6.46
CA GLN A 644 -10.49 -2.05 -7.22
C GLN A 644 -11.79 -1.33 -6.88
N ASP A 645 -11.91 -0.86 -5.63
CA ASP A 645 -13.11 -0.21 -5.11
C ASP A 645 -13.00 1.32 -5.06
N ILE A 646 -12.13 1.92 -5.88
CA ILE A 646 -11.84 3.38 -5.87
C ILE A 646 -13.10 4.23 -6.08
N GLY A 647 -14.03 3.78 -6.92
CA GLY A 647 -15.32 4.45 -7.12
C GLY A 647 -16.16 4.48 -5.83
N VAL A 648 -16.20 3.35 -5.12
CA VAL A 648 -16.89 3.22 -3.84
C VAL A 648 -16.23 4.08 -2.77
N LEU A 649 -14.90 4.16 -2.78
CA LEU A 649 -14.12 4.98 -1.86
C LEU A 649 -14.40 6.48 -2.01
N ILE A 650 -14.43 6.99 -3.25
CA ILE A 650 -14.75 8.40 -3.54
C ILE A 650 -16.15 8.74 -3.02
N GLU A 651 -17.11 7.88 -3.31
CA GLU A 651 -18.49 8.04 -2.88
C GLU A 651 -18.62 7.96 -1.35
N ALA A 652 -17.95 7.00 -0.72
CA ALA A 652 -17.87 6.85 0.73
C ALA A 652 -17.33 8.13 1.41
N ARG A 653 -16.29 8.76 0.82
CA ARG A 653 -15.74 10.02 1.33
C ARG A 653 -16.71 11.18 1.24
N GLU A 654 -17.40 11.34 0.12
CA GLU A 654 -18.39 12.41 -0.01
C GLU A 654 -19.57 12.25 0.95
N LEU A 655 -20.01 11.00 1.15
CA LEU A 655 -21.06 10.70 2.14
C LEU A 655 -20.56 10.89 3.58
N ALA A 656 -19.31 10.53 3.89
CA ALA A 656 -18.71 10.79 5.19
C ALA A 656 -18.66 12.31 5.49
N LYS A 657 -18.25 13.14 4.54
CA LYS A 657 -18.29 14.62 4.69
C LYS A 657 -19.70 15.15 4.94
N LYS A 658 -20.72 14.59 4.28
CA LYS A 658 -22.13 14.95 4.51
C LYS A 658 -22.57 14.52 5.91
N ALA A 659 -22.19 13.30 6.33
CA ALA A 659 -22.53 12.78 7.65
C ALA A 659 -21.96 13.63 8.78
N PHE A 660 -20.73 14.13 8.66
CA PHE A 660 -20.11 15.02 9.64
C PHE A 660 -20.77 16.41 9.72
N LYS A 661 -21.47 16.84 8.69
CA LYS A 661 -22.29 18.07 8.71
C LYS A 661 -23.68 17.86 9.30
N ASN A 662 -24.11 16.61 9.50
CA ASN A 662 -25.42 16.26 10.00
C ASN A 662 -25.32 15.64 11.41
N PRO A 663 -25.74 16.35 12.48
CA PRO A 663 -25.60 15.85 13.85
C PRO A 663 -26.33 14.54 14.16
N GLN A 664 -27.39 14.23 13.44
CA GLN A 664 -28.12 12.97 13.61
C GLN A 664 -27.33 11.81 13.03
N MET A 665 -26.82 11.94 11.80
CA MET A 665 -25.97 10.92 11.17
C MET A 665 -24.68 10.70 11.95
N LEU A 666 -24.10 11.77 12.50
CA LEU A 666 -22.88 11.67 13.30
C LEU A 666 -23.08 10.80 14.55
N ARG A 667 -24.20 10.98 15.27
CA ARG A 667 -24.55 10.14 16.43
C ARG A 667 -24.71 8.67 16.07
N GLU A 668 -25.35 8.37 14.93
CA GLU A 668 -25.52 6.99 14.45
C GLU A 668 -24.19 6.31 14.12
N ILE A 669 -23.18 7.08 13.75
CA ILE A 669 -21.82 6.60 13.39
C ILE A 669 -20.91 6.51 14.62
N GLU A 670 -21.08 7.38 15.63
CA GLU A 670 -20.20 7.47 16.80
C GLU A 670 -20.05 6.12 17.53
N ASP A 671 -21.14 5.37 17.71
CA ASP A 671 -21.10 4.05 18.33
C ASP A 671 -20.31 3.03 17.49
N ALA A 672 -20.43 3.11 16.17
CA ALA A 672 -19.67 2.26 15.25
C ALA A 672 -18.17 2.64 15.22
N LEU A 673 -17.86 3.93 15.22
CA LEU A 673 -16.49 4.44 15.28
C LEU A 673 -15.81 4.08 16.60
N SER A 674 -16.47 4.32 17.74
CA SER A 674 -15.91 4.00 19.05
C SER A 674 -15.68 2.50 19.25
N SER A 675 -16.52 1.65 18.67
CA SER A 675 -16.38 0.20 18.80
C SER A 675 -15.31 -0.42 17.89
N GLN A 676 -15.01 0.19 16.74
CA GLN A 676 -14.07 -0.35 15.77
C GLN A 676 -12.69 0.33 15.80
N PHE A 677 -12.62 1.59 16.27
CA PHE A 677 -11.45 2.45 16.08
C PHE A 677 -10.73 2.87 17.37
N ASP A 678 -11.26 2.57 18.55
CA ASP A 678 -10.69 3.09 19.81
C ASP A 678 -9.26 2.60 20.12
N GLU A 679 -8.89 1.35 19.82
CA GLU A 679 -7.55 0.85 20.08
C GLU A 679 -6.65 0.76 18.83
N ARG A 680 -7.23 0.44 17.68
CA ARG A 680 -6.46 0.28 16.42
C ARG A 680 -6.15 1.61 15.76
N PHE A 681 -7.09 2.56 15.76
CA PHE A 681 -6.88 3.88 15.19
C PHE A 681 -5.91 4.72 16.02
N GLN A 682 -5.94 4.62 17.34
CA GLN A 682 -4.93 5.27 18.18
C GLN A 682 -3.52 4.81 17.83
N ARG A 683 -3.31 3.51 17.58
CA ARG A 683 -2.01 2.98 17.16
C ARG A 683 -1.60 3.45 15.75
N ILE A 684 -2.54 3.62 14.83
CA ILE A 684 -2.26 4.02 13.44
C ILE A 684 -1.91 5.51 13.34
N PHE A 685 -2.49 6.35 14.18
CA PHE A 685 -2.30 7.80 14.16
C PHE A 685 -1.37 8.33 15.26
N TYR A 686 -1.04 7.51 16.25
CA TYR A 686 -0.03 7.79 17.27
C TYR A 686 1.28 7.00 17.09
N SER A 687 1.35 6.04 16.14
CA SER A 687 2.56 5.29 15.81
C SER A 687 3.28 5.90 14.57
#